data_c51a4a16bcadebc5927b8c64ec34205c
#
_entry.id   c51a4a16bcadebc5927b8c64ec34205c
#
_cell.length_a   1.000
_cell.length_b   1.000
_cell.length_c   1.000
_cell.angle_alpha   90.00
_cell.angle_beta   90.00
_cell.angle_gamma   90.00
#
_symmetry.space_group_name_H-M   'P 1'
#
loop_
_entity.id
_entity.type
_entity.pdbx_description
1 polymer ?
#
loop_
_entity_poly.entity_id
_entity_poly.type
_entity_poly.pdbx_seq_one_letter_code
_entity_poly.pdbx_strand_id
1 'polypeptide(L)'
;MLVEKCIAGWKEIEFEVMRDAKGNVITVCSMENFDPVGVHTGDSIVIAPAVTLADKEYQMLRSAALKIIDTLKVEGGCNCQFALNPDSFEYAVIEVNPRVSRSSALASKATGYPIAKVAAQIAIGYTLDEIKNAVTGKTYACFEPALDYVVVKLPKWPFDKFVYAKRELGTQMKATGEVMAIGSTFEQAIMKAVRGAEIGHDCLISPKMLDLDDKTIHDRLSDCTDERLFVVYEALRRGVSVDEIHSITKIDEWFLYKLCKLIDMEKTLKNNFNEETYLEAKKIGYTDKVIEKITGKKIEKPVHAVFKMVDTCAAEFAAMTPYFYSTYDNEDEASEFIANRGHDRKTVIVFGSGPIRIGQGIEFDYASVHCVWALKEKGYDVVIVNNNPETVSTDFDTADRLYFEPLTDEDVMNIIRVEKPVGVVVAFGGQTAIKLTKHMAEHGVNILGTPPDAIDAAEDRERFDELLEQLKIKRPQGFTVMTCDEALEVANKIHYPVLMRPSYVLGGQNMIIAFNDDDIKEYMAIILDQGIENPVLIDKYLMGTELEIDAICDGEDILIPGIMEHIERTGIHSGDSIAVYPAWNVSDSLINRIIECSKKLAIALNTKGLVNIQYIAYHDEIYVIEVNPRSSRTIPYISKVTGVPMVDLATKCMLGEKLKDMGYGTGLYRNSPYVAVKVPVFSFEKLIGVDNHLGPEMKSTGEVLAVSNSLEESLYKGLTAAGYKLGKKGGVFITVRDSDKGEIPQTAKMFADLGFKIYATNGTAKVLHEHGIDAEVVAKIHENEDNNTLTLIESGKIAYVISTSSKGRIPTRDSVKIRRKTVEWNIPCLTSIDTANAIAASIRSKYTESTTEIVDINNMRTEKQTFEFTKMQGCGNDYIYFNCFDQRIDNPEAVSYTHLTLP
;
A
#
# COMPACT_ATOMS: atom_id res chain seq x y z
N MET A 1 -20.35 15.88 -23.18
CA MET A 1 -18.92 16.25 -23.19
C MET A 1 -18.86 17.71 -22.77
N LEU A 2 -18.09 18.05 -21.71
CA LEU A 2 -17.87 19.41 -21.24
C LEU A 2 -16.62 19.96 -21.95
N VAL A 3 -16.66 21.22 -22.36
CA VAL A 3 -15.53 21.93 -22.98
C VAL A 3 -15.29 23.20 -22.19
N GLU A 4 -14.08 23.38 -21.71
CA GLU A 4 -13.71 24.49 -20.84
C GLU A 4 -12.49 25.25 -21.41
N LYS A 5 -12.29 26.50 -20.94
CA LYS A 5 -11.10 27.30 -21.26
C LYS A 5 -9.85 26.61 -20.68
N CYS A 6 -8.81 26.43 -21.49
CA CYS A 6 -7.54 25.92 -21.01
C CYS A 6 -6.84 26.99 -20.17
N ILE A 7 -6.47 26.63 -18.94
CA ILE A 7 -5.73 27.47 -17.99
C ILE A 7 -4.40 26.81 -17.60
N ALA A 8 -3.83 26.00 -18.50
CA ALA A 8 -2.52 25.40 -18.29
C ALA A 8 -1.45 26.45 -18.01
N GLY A 9 -0.57 26.18 -17.06
CA GLY A 9 0.48 27.08 -16.63
C GLY A 9 0.08 28.08 -15.54
N TRP A 10 -1.19 28.11 -15.10
CA TRP A 10 -1.60 28.85 -13.92
C TRP A 10 -1.16 28.14 -12.65
N LYS A 11 -0.98 28.87 -11.55
CA LYS A 11 -0.70 28.28 -10.24
C LYS A 11 -1.92 27.51 -9.74
N GLU A 12 -1.71 26.35 -9.15
CA GLU A 12 -2.78 25.59 -8.50
C GLU A 12 -2.67 25.76 -6.99
N ILE A 13 -3.74 26.27 -6.39
CA ILE A 13 -3.82 26.63 -4.98
C ILE A 13 -5.04 25.94 -4.37
N GLU A 14 -4.85 25.33 -3.21
CA GLU A 14 -5.91 24.64 -2.47
C GLU A 14 -6.14 25.30 -1.12
N PHE A 15 -7.41 25.30 -0.67
CA PHE A 15 -7.80 25.65 0.68
C PHE A 15 -8.64 24.54 1.29
N GLU A 16 -8.23 24.08 2.47
CA GLU A 16 -9.07 23.27 3.33
C GLU A 16 -9.84 24.17 4.26
N VAL A 17 -11.15 24.09 4.21
CA VAL A 17 -12.06 24.96 4.97
C VAL A 17 -13.08 24.16 5.76
N MET A 18 -13.51 24.69 6.90
CA MET A 18 -14.50 24.07 7.78
C MET A 18 -15.67 25.03 8.02
N ARG A 19 -16.89 24.47 8.15
CA ARG A 19 -18.10 25.22 8.48
C ARG A 19 -19.02 24.39 9.38
N ASP A 20 -19.64 25.03 10.35
CA ASP A 20 -20.67 24.42 11.20
C ASP A 20 -22.10 24.87 10.85
N ALA A 21 -23.10 24.30 11.53
CA ALA A 21 -24.52 24.58 11.31
C ALA A 21 -24.91 26.05 11.62
N LYS A 22 -24.17 26.73 12.53
CA LYS A 22 -24.42 28.15 12.86
C LYS A 22 -23.81 29.12 11.82
N GLY A 23 -22.98 28.61 10.90
CA GLY A 23 -22.32 29.43 9.87
C GLY A 23 -20.99 30.00 10.30
N ASN A 24 -20.37 29.50 11.37
CA ASN A 24 -18.97 29.77 11.63
C ASN A 24 -18.14 29.08 10.57
N VAL A 25 -17.17 29.79 9.99
CA VAL A 25 -16.31 29.31 8.91
C VAL A 25 -14.86 29.64 9.21
N ILE A 26 -13.93 28.70 8.93
CA ILE A 26 -12.49 28.88 9.05
C ILE A 26 -11.75 28.29 7.88
N THR A 27 -10.56 28.78 7.64
CA THR A 27 -9.55 28.14 6.79
C THR A 27 -8.59 27.34 7.67
N VAL A 28 -8.50 26.04 7.43
CA VAL A 28 -7.59 25.17 8.18
C VAL A 28 -6.17 25.23 7.62
N CYS A 29 -6.05 25.17 6.30
CA CYS A 29 -4.74 25.17 5.63
C CYS A 29 -4.87 25.70 4.20
N SER A 30 -3.85 26.44 3.76
CA SER A 30 -3.60 26.73 2.34
C SER A 30 -2.49 25.82 1.84
N MET A 31 -2.60 25.39 0.59
CA MET A 31 -1.60 24.51 -0.05
C MET A 31 -1.36 24.99 -1.48
N GLU A 32 -0.17 24.75 -1.99
CA GLU A 32 0.25 25.15 -3.33
C GLU A 32 0.95 23.99 -4.03
N ASN A 33 0.62 23.76 -5.30
CA ASN A 33 1.29 22.75 -6.11
C ASN A 33 2.59 23.30 -6.70
N PHE A 34 3.64 22.49 -6.67
CA PHE A 34 4.90 22.75 -7.35
C PHE A 34 4.72 22.77 -8.89
N ASP A 35 3.92 21.84 -9.39
CA ASP A 35 3.55 21.79 -10.79
C ASP A 35 2.37 22.73 -11.06
N PRO A 36 2.38 23.45 -12.21
CA PRO A 36 1.25 24.27 -12.61
C PRO A 36 0.02 23.42 -12.96
N VAL A 37 -1.15 24.09 -13.09
CA VAL A 37 -2.40 23.45 -13.53
C VAL A 37 -2.19 22.60 -14.78
N GLY A 38 -2.69 21.37 -14.73
CA GLY A 38 -2.56 20.33 -15.77
C GLY A 38 -2.08 19.00 -15.23
N VAL A 39 -1.51 18.97 -14.03
CA VAL A 39 -1.16 17.77 -13.26
C VAL A 39 -2.17 17.59 -12.14
N HIS A 40 -2.71 16.39 -12.00
CA HIS A 40 -3.62 16.10 -10.88
C HIS A 40 -2.93 16.35 -9.53
N THR A 41 -3.59 17.03 -8.59
CA THR A 41 -3.00 17.38 -7.29
C THR A 41 -2.46 16.17 -6.51
N GLY A 42 -3.06 15.00 -6.67
CA GLY A 42 -2.54 13.73 -6.11
C GLY A 42 -1.19 13.30 -6.68
N ASP A 43 -0.84 13.75 -7.90
CA ASP A 43 0.43 13.46 -8.57
C ASP A 43 1.42 14.62 -8.47
N SER A 44 1.01 15.78 -7.94
CA SER A 44 1.86 16.95 -7.76
C SER A 44 2.60 16.93 -6.43
N ILE A 45 3.78 17.56 -6.39
CA ILE A 45 4.43 17.93 -5.13
C ILE A 45 3.63 19.10 -4.56
N VAL A 46 3.18 18.98 -3.30
CA VAL A 46 2.34 20.00 -2.65
C VAL A 46 3.07 20.60 -1.47
N ILE A 47 3.00 21.90 -1.36
CA ILE A 47 3.64 22.69 -0.30
C ILE A 47 2.56 23.35 0.57
N ALA A 48 2.71 23.27 1.88
CA ALA A 48 1.89 23.96 2.85
C ALA A 48 2.78 24.77 3.82
N PRO A 49 2.41 26.03 4.12
CA PRO A 49 1.35 26.83 3.50
C PRO A 49 1.70 27.21 2.06
N ALA A 50 0.76 27.79 1.30
CA ALA A 50 1.06 28.41 0.01
C ALA A 50 2.10 29.53 0.21
N VAL A 51 3.26 29.43 -0.47
CA VAL A 51 4.46 30.23 -0.19
C VAL A 51 4.76 31.27 -1.25
N THR A 52 4.16 31.16 -2.43
CA THR A 52 4.41 32.11 -3.56
C THR A 52 3.34 33.19 -3.69
N LEU A 53 2.30 33.17 -2.83
CA LEU A 53 1.22 34.14 -2.87
C LEU A 53 1.58 35.42 -2.14
N ALA A 54 1.30 36.55 -2.75
CA ALA A 54 1.23 37.82 -2.03
C ALA A 54 0.01 37.82 -1.09
N ASP A 55 0.06 38.62 0.00
CA ASP A 55 -1.04 38.68 0.97
C ASP A 55 -2.39 38.97 0.32
N LYS A 56 -2.42 39.89 -0.65
CA LYS A 56 -3.64 40.25 -1.39
C LYS A 56 -4.23 39.05 -2.16
N GLU A 57 -3.40 38.22 -2.77
CA GLU A 57 -3.81 37.04 -3.50
C GLU A 57 -4.32 35.98 -2.51
N TYR A 58 -3.59 35.78 -1.43
CA TYR A 58 -4.00 34.88 -0.36
C TYR A 58 -5.38 35.25 0.21
N GLN A 59 -5.59 36.51 0.60
CA GLN A 59 -6.85 36.96 1.17
C GLN A 59 -8.01 36.90 0.17
N MET A 60 -7.74 37.13 -1.11
CA MET A 60 -8.73 37.01 -2.19
C MET A 60 -9.21 35.56 -2.32
N LEU A 61 -8.30 34.58 -2.40
CA LEU A 61 -8.63 33.17 -2.56
C LEU A 61 -9.26 32.62 -1.28
N ARG A 62 -8.70 32.96 -0.10
CA ARG A 62 -9.28 32.62 1.19
C ARG A 62 -10.75 33.07 1.30
N SER A 63 -11.01 34.34 0.97
CA SER A 63 -12.38 34.89 1.01
C SER A 63 -13.31 34.19 0.03
N ALA A 64 -12.80 33.80 -1.14
CA ALA A 64 -13.56 33.00 -2.11
C ALA A 64 -13.90 31.62 -1.57
N ALA A 65 -12.96 30.92 -0.95
CA ALA A 65 -13.16 29.60 -0.35
C ALA A 65 -14.22 29.64 0.78
N LEU A 66 -14.10 30.61 1.71
CA LEU A 66 -15.07 30.80 2.79
C LEU A 66 -16.47 31.14 2.27
N LYS A 67 -16.56 31.95 1.22
CA LYS A 67 -17.83 32.28 0.58
C LYS A 67 -18.46 31.07 -0.12
N ILE A 68 -17.65 30.23 -0.75
CA ILE A 68 -18.12 29.00 -1.42
C ILE A 68 -18.75 28.05 -0.40
N ILE A 69 -18.02 27.72 0.67
CA ILE A 69 -18.51 26.77 1.67
C ILE A 69 -19.76 27.30 2.39
N ASP A 70 -19.81 28.60 2.66
CA ASP A 70 -21.01 29.21 3.26
C ASP A 70 -22.20 29.23 2.29
N THR A 71 -21.98 29.53 1.02
CA THR A 71 -23.05 29.50 -0.01
C THR A 71 -23.61 28.10 -0.21
N LEU A 72 -22.76 27.07 -0.22
CA LEU A 72 -23.16 25.67 -0.37
C LEU A 72 -23.75 25.09 0.92
N LYS A 73 -23.67 25.80 2.04
CA LYS A 73 -24.16 25.36 3.36
C LYS A 73 -23.56 24.00 3.77
N VAL A 74 -22.30 23.75 3.43
CA VAL A 74 -21.60 22.54 3.85
C VAL A 74 -21.47 22.56 5.37
N GLU A 75 -21.76 21.44 6.02
CA GLU A 75 -21.52 21.21 7.44
C GLU A 75 -20.38 20.18 7.57
N GLY A 76 -19.22 20.62 8.07
CA GLY A 76 -17.98 19.85 8.10
C GLY A 76 -16.87 20.43 7.23
N GLY A 77 -16.02 19.56 6.67
CA GLY A 77 -14.87 19.93 5.86
C GLY A 77 -15.18 20.07 4.37
N CYS A 78 -14.44 20.94 3.70
CA CYS A 78 -14.52 21.12 2.26
C CYS A 78 -13.16 21.53 1.70
N ASN A 79 -12.76 20.89 0.61
CA ASN A 79 -11.58 21.29 -0.16
C ASN A 79 -12.02 22.18 -1.33
N CYS A 80 -11.36 23.32 -1.50
CA CYS A 80 -11.56 24.26 -2.60
C CYS A 80 -10.25 24.39 -3.40
N GLN A 81 -10.30 24.07 -4.69
CA GLN A 81 -9.16 24.16 -5.59
C GLN A 81 -9.30 25.34 -6.56
N PHE A 82 -8.25 26.14 -6.67
CA PHE A 82 -8.21 27.35 -7.48
C PHE A 82 -7.03 27.31 -8.44
N ALA A 83 -7.25 27.83 -9.64
CA ALA A 83 -6.20 28.27 -10.53
C ALA A 83 -6.02 29.78 -10.41
N LEU A 84 -4.80 30.23 -10.15
CA LEU A 84 -4.45 31.67 -10.10
C LEU A 84 -3.55 32.01 -11.28
N ASN A 85 -3.92 33.02 -12.04
CA ASN A 85 -3.08 33.55 -13.11
C ASN A 85 -1.81 34.16 -12.51
N PRO A 86 -0.59 33.72 -12.90
CA PRO A 86 0.66 34.24 -12.33
C PRO A 86 0.91 35.75 -12.61
N ASP A 87 0.29 36.29 -13.66
CA ASP A 87 0.54 37.67 -14.11
C ASP A 87 -0.57 38.65 -13.69
N SER A 88 -1.64 38.15 -13.02
CA SER A 88 -2.77 38.98 -12.64
C SER A 88 -3.54 38.43 -11.45
N PHE A 89 -4.52 39.18 -10.93
CA PHE A 89 -5.45 38.68 -9.89
C PHE A 89 -6.62 37.87 -10.46
N GLU A 90 -6.56 37.43 -11.72
CA GLU A 90 -7.57 36.56 -12.29
C GLU A 90 -7.41 35.16 -11.71
N TYR A 91 -8.51 34.59 -11.21
CA TYR A 91 -8.53 33.23 -10.74
C TYR A 91 -9.76 32.47 -11.24
N ALA A 92 -9.65 31.17 -11.27
CA ALA A 92 -10.75 30.27 -11.57
C ALA A 92 -10.89 29.23 -10.46
N VAL A 93 -12.12 28.83 -10.16
CA VAL A 93 -12.38 27.67 -9.30
C VAL A 93 -12.28 26.43 -10.17
N ILE A 94 -11.38 25.50 -9.82
CA ILE A 94 -11.21 24.22 -10.54
C ILE A 94 -12.29 23.25 -10.08
N GLU A 95 -12.32 22.97 -8.77
CA GLU A 95 -13.34 22.11 -8.19
C GLU A 95 -13.54 22.41 -6.70
N VAL A 96 -14.67 21.94 -6.20
CA VAL A 96 -15.05 22.04 -4.79
C VAL A 96 -15.48 20.66 -4.32
N ASN A 97 -14.82 20.13 -3.30
CA ASN A 97 -15.07 18.82 -2.73
C ASN A 97 -15.72 18.97 -1.34
N PRO A 98 -17.08 18.95 -1.21
CA PRO A 98 -17.76 19.13 0.08
C PRO A 98 -17.71 17.84 0.92
N ARG A 99 -16.51 17.37 1.16
CA ARG A 99 -16.17 16.15 1.89
C ARG A 99 -14.71 16.17 2.31
N VAL A 100 -14.34 15.31 3.25
CA VAL A 100 -12.93 15.04 3.55
C VAL A 100 -12.28 14.36 2.33
N SER A 101 -11.09 14.82 1.98
CA SER A 101 -10.30 14.39 0.82
C SER A 101 -8.90 13.94 1.25
N ARG A 102 -8.06 13.53 0.30
CA ARG A 102 -6.63 13.28 0.56
C ARG A 102 -5.91 14.56 1.02
N SER A 103 -6.22 15.69 0.40
CA SER A 103 -5.68 17.00 0.82
C SER A 103 -6.07 17.34 2.25
N SER A 104 -7.26 16.92 2.73
CA SER A 104 -7.66 17.08 4.13
C SER A 104 -6.79 16.27 5.09
N ALA A 105 -6.34 15.08 4.68
CA ALA A 105 -5.39 14.29 5.46
C ALA A 105 -4.04 15.02 5.58
N LEU A 106 -3.50 15.50 4.45
CA LEU A 106 -2.29 16.32 4.43
C LEU A 106 -2.43 17.56 5.32
N ALA A 107 -3.52 18.33 5.14
CA ALA A 107 -3.78 19.53 5.93
C ALA A 107 -3.88 19.23 7.44
N SER A 108 -4.55 18.14 7.83
CA SER A 108 -4.63 17.71 9.23
C SER A 108 -3.24 17.44 9.82
N LYS A 109 -2.36 16.75 9.08
CA LYS A 109 -1.00 16.45 9.55
C LYS A 109 -0.09 17.68 9.49
N ALA A 110 -0.27 18.52 8.47
CA ALA A 110 0.50 19.77 8.36
C ALA A 110 0.19 20.75 9.50
N THR A 111 -1.04 20.77 10.01
CA THR A 111 -1.49 21.76 11.00
C THR A 111 -1.70 21.20 12.40
N GLY A 112 -1.71 19.87 12.56
CA GLY A 112 -2.19 19.25 13.82
C GLY A 112 -3.69 19.41 14.06
N TYR A 113 -4.43 20.10 13.17
CA TYR A 113 -5.88 20.28 13.28
C TYR A 113 -6.62 19.03 12.81
N PRO A 114 -7.36 18.31 13.66
CA PRO A 114 -7.94 17.01 13.32
C PRO A 114 -9.25 17.16 12.54
N ILE A 115 -9.18 17.51 11.24
CA ILE A 115 -10.31 17.83 10.36
C ILE A 115 -11.42 16.77 10.46
N ALA A 116 -11.09 15.49 10.37
CA ALA A 116 -12.08 14.41 10.39
C ALA A 116 -12.84 14.32 11.73
N LYS A 117 -12.13 14.48 12.86
CA LYS A 117 -12.74 14.47 14.20
C LYS A 117 -13.65 15.68 14.40
N VAL A 118 -13.19 16.87 13.98
CA VAL A 118 -13.98 18.10 14.07
C VAL A 118 -15.22 18.00 13.16
N ALA A 119 -15.06 17.48 11.92
CA ALA A 119 -16.18 17.26 11.02
C ALA A 119 -17.22 16.27 11.60
N ALA A 120 -16.76 15.20 12.27
CA ALA A 120 -17.65 14.27 12.94
C ALA A 120 -18.43 14.93 14.10
N GLN A 121 -17.79 15.78 14.89
CA GLN A 121 -18.44 16.53 15.96
C GLN A 121 -19.46 17.54 15.42
N ILE A 122 -19.14 18.23 14.31
CA ILE A 122 -20.09 19.11 13.62
C ILE A 122 -21.32 18.31 13.15
N ALA A 123 -21.11 17.12 12.58
CA ALA A 123 -22.20 16.27 12.08
C ALA A 123 -23.17 15.83 13.17
N ILE A 124 -22.76 15.77 14.43
CA ILE A 124 -23.63 15.49 15.59
C ILE A 124 -24.13 16.74 16.31
N GLY A 125 -23.90 17.92 15.74
CA GLY A 125 -24.52 19.18 16.16
C GLY A 125 -23.64 20.15 16.96
N TYR A 126 -22.36 19.84 17.20
CA TYR A 126 -21.43 20.81 17.82
C TYR A 126 -21.06 21.92 16.85
N THR A 127 -20.72 23.08 17.39
CA THR A 127 -20.23 24.22 16.62
C THR A 127 -18.74 24.45 16.85
N LEU A 128 -18.06 25.11 15.91
CA LEU A 128 -16.61 25.34 15.97
C LEU A 128 -16.17 26.07 17.24
N ASP A 129 -17.03 26.91 17.82
CA ASP A 129 -16.81 27.63 19.08
C ASP A 129 -17.12 26.80 20.33
N GLU A 130 -17.69 25.60 20.18
CA GLU A 130 -17.94 24.62 21.26
C GLU A 130 -16.91 23.50 21.26
N ILE A 131 -16.30 23.18 20.09
CA ILE A 131 -15.31 22.12 19.95
C ILE A 131 -13.95 22.64 20.44
N LYS A 132 -13.33 21.91 21.38
CA LYS A 132 -11.97 22.26 21.85
C LYS A 132 -10.93 22.05 20.76
N ASN A 133 -10.00 22.96 20.65
CA ASN A 133 -8.85 22.83 19.78
C ASN A 133 -7.89 21.77 20.35
N ALA A 134 -7.62 20.73 19.59
CA ALA A 134 -6.76 19.64 20.00
C ALA A 134 -5.28 20.06 20.15
N VAL A 135 -4.83 21.12 19.46
CA VAL A 135 -3.45 21.63 19.52
C VAL A 135 -3.16 22.28 20.87
N THR A 136 -4.11 23.05 21.43
CA THR A 136 -3.92 23.78 22.70
C THR A 136 -4.57 23.09 23.87
N GLY A 137 -5.59 22.29 23.66
CA GLY A 137 -6.47 21.72 24.68
C GLY A 137 -7.30 22.77 25.45
N LYS A 138 -7.09 24.06 25.21
CA LYS A 138 -7.69 25.20 25.93
C LYS A 138 -8.52 26.10 25.06
N THR A 139 -8.15 26.31 23.80
CA THR A 139 -8.88 27.13 22.84
C THR A 139 -9.93 26.30 22.08
N TYR A 140 -10.57 26.90 21.08
CA TYR A 140 -11.64 26.28 20.34
C TYR A 140 -11.26 26.07 18.87
N ALA A 141 -11.97 25.20 18.19
CA ALA A 141 -11.73 24.83 16.80
C ALA A 141 -12.02 25.93 15.79
N CYS A 142 -12.58 27.06 16.22
CA CYS A 142 -12.79 28.24 15.39
C CYS A 142 -11.54 29.09 15.13
N PHE A 143 -10.37 28.76 15.73
CA PHE A 143 -9.11 29.44 15.48
C PHE A 143 -8.41 28.84 14.26
N GLU A 144 -8.05 29.70 13.30
CA GLU A 144 -7.31 29.29 12.10
C GLU A 144 -5.86 28.95 12.46
N PRO A 145 -5.33 27.80 12.00
CA PRO A 145 -3.92 27.47 12.18
C PRO A 145 -3.00 28.45 11.43
N ALA A 146 -1.87 28.80 12.04
CA ALA A 146 -0.81 29.58 11.44
C ALA A 146 0.50 28.76 11.47
N LEU A 147 1.10 28.52 10.30
CA LEU A 147 2.31 27.71 10.15
C LEU A 147 3.54 28.63 10.04
N ASP A 148 4.56 28.39 10.85
CA ASP A 148 5.88 29.04 10.78
C ASP A 148 6.99 28.10 10.28
N TYR A 149 6.59 26.92 9.80
CA TYR A 149 7.42 25.90 9.13
C TYR A 149 6.85 25.58 7.75
N VAL A 150 7.58 24.78 6.97
CA VAL A 150 7.17 24.37 5.63
C VAL A 150 6.93 22.86 5.61
N VAL A 151 5.82 22.48 5.03
CA VAL A 151 5.45 21.09 4.78
C VAL A 151 5.55 20.81 3.29
N VAL A 152 6.17 19.69 2.92
CA VAL A 152 6.24 19.21 1.53
C VAL A 152 5.68 17.80 1.46
N LYS A 153 4.68 17.63 0.60
CA LYS A 153 4.16 16.31 0.20
C LYS A 153 4.82 15.89 -1.10
N LEU A 154 5.34 14.66 -1.16
CA LEU A 154 5.88 14.07 -2.39
C LEU A 154 5.10 12.79 -2.72
N PRO A 155 4.53 12.67 -3.94
CA PRO A 155 3.82 11.46 -4.37
C PRO A 155 4.74 10.26 -4.54
N LYS A 156 4.17 9.07 -4.38
CA LYS A 156 4.80 7.79 -4.71
C LYS A 156 4.06 7.14 -5.87
N TRP A 157 4.73 6.98 -6.99
CA TRP A 157 4.16 6.35 -8.18
C TRP A 157 4.57 4.89 -8.31
N PRO A 158 3.74 4.03 -8.95
CA PRO A 158 4.00 2.60 -9.10
C PRO A 158 4.81 2.27 -10.39
N PHE A 159 5.57 3.21 -10.94
CA PHE A 159 6.29 3.00 -12.21
C PHE A 159 7.48 2.06 -12.07
N ASP A 160 7.95 1.79 -10.86
CA ASP A 160 8.90 0.74 -10.56
C ASP A 160 8.32 -0.67 -10.82
N LYS A 161 7.00 -0.82 -10.68
CA LYS A 161 6.26 -2.06 -10.94
C LYS A 161 5.75 -2.16 -12.37
N PHE A 162 5.43 -1.04 -12.98
CA PHE A 162 4.84 -0.96 -14.32
C PHE A 162 5.80 -0.29 -15.30
N VAL A 163 6.89 -0.97 -15.63
CA VAL A 163 8.00 -0.44 -16.45
C VAL A 163 7.55 0.09 -17.81
N TYR A 164 6.51 -0.49 -18.41
CA TYR A 164 5.97 -0.06 -19.70
C TYR A 164 4.80 0.93 -19.60
N ALA A 165 4.45 1.37 -18.39
CA ALA A 165 3.42 2.39 -18.23
C ALA A 165 3.91 3.74 -18.78
N LYS A 166 2.99 4.52 -19.34
CA LYS A 166 3.28 5.92 -19.67
C LYS A 166 3.49 6.70 -18.38
N ARG A 167 4.70 7.22 -18.21
CA ARG A 167 5.12 7.99 -17.02
C ARG A 167 4.64 9.44 -17.04
N GLU A 168 4.11 9.94 -18.16
CA GLU A 168 3.58 11.28 -18.31
C GLU A 168 2.45 11.54 -17.30
N LEU A 169 2.58 12.56 -16.49
CA LEU A 169 1.59 13.01 -15.52
C LEU A 169 0.60 13.95 -16.20
N GLY A 170 -0.63 13.94 -15.75
CA GLY A 170 -1.72 14.72 -16.31
C GLY A 170 -2.88 14.83 -15.33
N THR A 171 -4.08 15.07 -15.84
CA THR A 171 -5.28 15.28 -15.02
C THR A 171 -5.83 14.02 -14.35
N GLN A 172 -5.35 12.84 -14.75
CA GLN A 172 -5.72 11.58 -14.11
C GLN A 172 -4.64 11.14 -13.13
N MET A 173 -5.01 10.94 -11.87
CA MET A 173 -4.10 10.52 -10.80
C MET A 173 -3.51 9.13 -11.04
N LYS A 174 -2.18 9.01 -10.92
CA LYS A 174 -1.41 7.76 -11.06
C LYS A 174 -0.71 7.33 -9.76
N ALA A 175 -0.46 8.25 -8.84
CA ALA A 175 0.18 7.96 -7.57
C ALA A 175 -0.61 6.94 -6.75
N THR A 176 0.10 6.04 -6.07
CA THR A 176 -0.45 5.02 -5.16
C THR A 176 -0.35 5.40 -3.70
N GLY A 177 0.55 6.31 -3.36
CA GLY A 177 0.76 6.80 -2.01
C GLY A 177 1.54 8.10 -2.02
N GLU A 178 1.88 8.58 -0.84
CA GLU A 178 2.59 9.84 -0.67
C GLU A 178 3.39 9.84 0.63
N VAL A 179 4.36 10.71 0.70
CA VAL A 179 5.05 11.08 1.93
C VAL A 179 4.87 12.56 2.19
N MET A 180 4.94 12.92 3.46
CA MET A 180 5.00 14.30 3.89
C MET A 180 6.26 14.51 4.72
N ALA A 181 6.85 15.68 4.61
CA ALA A 181 7.99 16.08 5.42
C ALA A 181 7.80 17.51 5.92
N ILE A 182 8.25 17.75 7.14
CA ILE A 182 8.19 19.05 7.79
C ILE A 182 9.62 19.56 7.99
N GLY A 183 9.85 20.82 7.69
CA GLY A 183 11.14 21.47 7.89
C GLY A 183 10.99 22.95 8.19
N SER A 184 12.01 23.57 8.79
CA SER A 184 12.06 25.02 9.01
C SER A 184 12.12 25.81 7.70
N THR A 185 12.55 25.16 6.61
CA THR A 185 12.64 25.75 5.27
C THR A 185 12.16 24.77 4.20
N PHE A 186 11.79 25.30 3.02
CA PHE A 186 11.44 24.47 1.87
C PHE A 186 12.56 23.50 1.48
N GLU A 187 13.81 23.98 1.50
CA GLU A 187 14.98 23.19 1.16
C GLU A 187 15.12 21.96 2.07
N GLN A 188 14.93 22.14 3.39
CA GLN A 188 14.96 21.04 4.35
C GLN A 188 13.79 20.08 4.12
N ALA A 189 12.58 20.60 3.94
CA ALA A 189 11.38 19.79 3.78
C ALA A 189 11.44 18.95 2.49
N ILE A 190 11.86 19.52 1.34
CA ILE A 190 11.96 18.76 0.07
C ILE A 190 13.04 17.68 0.14
N MET A 191 14.17 17.94 0.78
CA MET A 191 15.23 16.96 0.98
C MET A 191 14.77 15.80 1.86
N LYS A 192 14.02 16.07 2.95
CA LYS A 192 13.39 15.05 3.77
C LYS A 192 12.35 14.25 3.00
N ALA A 193 11.49 14.90 2.22
CA ALA A 193 10.46 14.26 1.42
C ALA A 193 11.07 13.27 0.41
N VAL A 194 12.13 13.68 -0.29
CA VAL A 194 12.81 12.83 -1.28
C VAL A 194 13.40 11.57 -0.64
N ARG A 195 14.15 11.69 0.48
CA ARG A 195 14.71 10.50 1.14
C ARG A 195 13.65 9.64 1.82
N GLY A 196 12.55 10.24 2.26
CA GLY A 196 11.43 9.52 2.85
C GLY A 196 10.53 8.78 1.84
N ALA A 197 10.56 9.17 0.55
CA ALA A 197 9.72 8.57 -0.50
C ALA A 197 10.15 7.16 -0.92
N GLU A 198 11.29 6.68 -0.44
CA GLU A 198 11.85 5.35 -0.77
C GLU A 198 11.96 5.10 -2.28
N ILE A 199 12.54 6.07 -2.97
CA ILE A 199 12.82 6.03 -4.41
C ILE A 199 14.31 5.80 -4.72
N GLY A 200 15.10 5.43 -3.71
CA GLY A 200 16.54 5.18 -3.84
C GLY A 200 17.41 6.44 -3.88
N HIS A 201 16.87 7.58 -3.47
CA HIS A 201 17.58 8.86 -3.43
C HIS A 201 17.67 9.42 -2.02
N ASP A 202 18.90 9.74 -1.60
CA ASP A 202 19.16 10.42 -0.32
C ASP A 202 19.10 11.96 -0.46
N CYS A 203 19.11 12.48 -1.69
CA CYS A 203 19.05 13.89 -2.04
C CYS A 203 18.55 14.08 -3.48
N LEU A 204 18.53 15.31 -3.98
CA LEU A 204 18.07 15.63 -5.34
C LEU A 204 19.06 15.27 -6.46
N ILE A 205 20.27 14.85 -6.12
CA ILE A 205 21.25 14.36 -7.12
C ILE A 205 20.85 12.93 -7.53
N SER A 206 20.38 12.79 -8.77
CA SER A 206 20.01 11.49 -9.33
C SER A 206 21.14 10.92 -10.20
N PRO A 207 21.70 9.73 -9.87
CA PRO A 207 22.71 9.08 -10.72
C PRO A 207 22.26 8.94 -12.17
N LYS A 208 20.99 8.58 -12.38
CA LYS A 208 20.41 8.44 -13.72
C LYS A 208 20.45 9.74 -14.54
N MET A 209 20.27 10.91 -13.91
CA MET A 209 20.34 12.19 -14.60
C MET A 209 21.78 12.59 -14.89
N LEU A 210 22.73 12.19 -14.07
CA LEU A 210 24.16 12.46 -14.29
C LEU A 210 24.70 11.80 -15.57
N ASP A 211 24.17 10.65 -15.96
CA ASP A 211 24.60 9.87 -17.12
C ASP A 211 24.04 10.42 -18.46
N LEU A 212 23.06 11.33 -18.41
CA LEU A 212 22.45 11.93 -19.60
C LEU A 212 23.28 13.12 -20.11
N ASP A 213 23.29 13.34 -21.43
CA ASP A 213 23.91 14.53 -22.02
C ASP A 213 23.05 15.80 -21.82
N ASP A 214 23.66 16.97 -22.02
CA ASP A 214 23.02 18.28 -21.79
C ASP A 214 21.78 18.48 -22.67
N LYS A 215 21.84 18.00 -23.89
CA LYS A 215 20.70 18.08 -24.82
C LYS A 215 19.52 17.27 -24.32
N THR A 216 19.76 16.03 -23.90
CA THR A 216 18.73 15.14 -23.37
C THR A 216 18.09 15.73 -22.09
N ILE A 217 18.89 16.27 -21.17
CA ILE A 217 18.36 16.96 -19.98
C ILE A 217 17.48 18.13 -20.37
N HIS A 218 17.94 18.97 -21.33
CA HIS A 218 17.18 20.11 -21.78
C HIS A 218 15.85 19.70 -22.47
N ASP A 219 15.90 18.72 -23.36
CA ASP A 219 14.70 18.21 -24.07
C ASP A 219 13.67 17.68 -23.08
N ARG A 220 14.12 17.02 -22.00
CA ARG A 220 13.25 16.46 -20.94
C ARG A 220 12.62 17.49 -20.01
N LEU A 221 13.01 18.74 -20.02
CA LEU A 221 12.35 19.81 -19.24
C LEU A 221 10.88 19.99 -19.63
N SER A 222 10.54 19.73 -20.90
CA SER A 222 9.16 19.78 -21.38
C SER A 222 8.31 18.59 -20.94
N ASP A 223 8.94 17.50 -20.49
CA ASP A 223 8.25 16.27 -20.12
C ASP A 223 7.76 16.35 -18.67
N CYS A 224 6.46 16.26 -18.47
CA CYS A 224 5.87 16.20 -17.15
C CYS A 224 5.78 14.76 -16.69
N THR A 225 6.81 14.27 -15.99
CA THR A 225 6.91 12.91 -15.47
C THR A 225 7.23 12.89 -13.97
N ASP A 226 7.18 11.73 -13.35
CA ASP A 226 7.63 11.52 -11.97
C ASP A 226 9.12 11.85 -11.74
N GLU A 227 9.93 11.95 -12.79
CA GLU A 227 11.34 12.33 -12.73
C GLU A 227 11.57 13.85 -12.89
N ARG A 228 10.53 14.64 -13.14
CA ARG A 228 10.62 16.08 -13.46
C ARG A 228 11.44 16.88 -12.46
N LEU A 229 11.24 16.64 -11.15
CA LEU A 229 12.01 17.32 -10.10
C LEU A 229 13.52 17.12 -10.28
N PHE A 230 13.94 15.89 -10.58
CA PHE A 230 15.36 15.55 -10.76
C PHE A 230 15.93 16.10 -12.06
N VAL A 231 15.14 16.13 -13.14
CA VAL A 231 15.51 16.76 -14.42
C VAL A 231 15.72 18.25 -14.24
N VAL A 232 14.79 18.95 -13.59
CA VAL A 232 14.89 20.37 -13.27
C VAL A 232 16.11 20.66 -12.42
N TYR A 233 16.35 19.87 -11.37
CA TYR A 233 17.50 20.04 -10.49
C TYR A 233 18.82 19.87 -11.25
N GLU A 234 18.94 18.84 -12.09
CA GLU A 234 20.14 18.62 -12.88
C GLU A 234 20.35 19.70 -13.96
N ALA A 235 19.29 20.20 -14.61
CA ALA A 235 19.38 21.32 -15.54
C ALA A 235 19.95 22.57 -14.87
N LEU A 236 19.46 22.93 -13.68
CA LEU A 236 20.00 24.02 -12.86
C LEU A 236 21.48 23.79 -12.51
N ARG A 237 21.87 22.58 -12.14
CA ARG A 237 23.27 22.21 -11.83
C ARG A 237 24.19 22.41 -13.02
N ARG A 238 23.71 22.18 -14.24
CA ARG A 238 24.43 22.38 -15.50
C ARG A 238 24.43 23.84 -15.99
N GLY A 239 23.71 24.73 -15.28
CA GLY A 239 23.71 26.18 -15.54
C GLY A 239 22.61 26.64 -16.48
N VAL A 240 21.58 25.84 -16.74
CA VAL A 240 20.35 26.34 -17.40
C VAL A 240 19.72 27.37 -16.47
N SER A 241 19.34 28.56 -17.03
CA SER A 241 18.84 29.66 -16.22
C SER A 241 17.44 29.39 -15.63
N VAL A 242 17.14 30.01 -14.49
CA VAL A 242 15.80 29.96 -13.87
C VAL A 242 14.73 30.41 -14.85
N ASP A 243 14.95 31.55 -15.55
CA ASP A 243 14.01 32.10 -16.52
C ASP A 243 13.71 31.14 -17.67
N GLU A 244 14.72 30.43 -18.15
CA GLU A 244 14.56 29.42 -19.21
C GLU A 244 13.75 28.21 -18.72
N ILE A 245 14.08 27.68 -17.57
CA ILE A 245 13.34 26.55 -16.98
C ILE A 245 11.89 26.94 -16.68
N HIS A 246 11.68 28.14 -16.10
CA HIS A 246 10.33 28.67 -15.86
C HIS A 246 9.57 28.82 -17.19
N SER A 247 10.19 29.32 -18.23
CA SER A 247 9.54 29.53 -19.53
C SER A 247 9.05 28.19 -20.14
N ILE A 248 9.78 27.13 -19.94
CA ILE A 248 9.46 25.78 -20.45
C ILE A 248 8.44 25.07 -19.54
N THR A 249 8.71 25.04 -18.24
CA THR A 249 7.98 24.19 -17.28
C THR A 249 6.79 24.89 -16.64
N LYS A 250 6.77 26.20 -16.61
CA LYS A 250 5.84 27.05 -15.85
C LYS A 250 5.88 26.85 -14.33
N ILE A 251 6.88 26.14 -13.80
CA ILE A 251 7.14 26.06 -12.37
C ILE A 251 7.51 27.46 -11.86
N ASP A 252 6.95 27.88 -10.74
CA ASP A 252 7.21 29.20 -10.17
C ASP A 252 8.70 29.37 -9.87
N GLU A 253 9.23 30.57 -10.24
CA GLU A 253 10.65 30.89 -10.08
C GLU A 253 11.11 30.80 -8.63
N TRP A 254 10.22 31.03 -7.66
CA TRP A 254 10.55 30.94 -6.25
C TRP A 254 11.06 29.53 -5.90
N PHE A 255 10.39 28.49 -6.39
CA PHE A 255 10.83 27.10 -6.19
C PHE A 255 12.18 26.83 -6.85
N LEU A 256 12.38 27.35 -8.07
CA LEU A 256 13.63 27.18 -8.80
C LEU A 256 14.81 27.87 -8.08
N TYR A 257 14.61 29.09 -7.54
CA TYR A 257 15.62 29.75 -6.71
C TYR A 257 15.94 28.96 -5.42
N LYS A 258 14.94 28.33 -4.82
CA LYS A 258 15.17 27.46 -3.66
C LYS A 258 16.02 26.23 -4.01
N LEU A 259 15.80 25.63 -5.18
CA LEU A 259 16.65 24.55 -5.68
C LEU A 259 18.08 25.04 -5.99
N CYS A 260 18.25 26.24 -6.53
CA CYS A 260 19.57 26.85 -6.73
C CYS A 260 20.36 26.98 -5.42
N LYS A 261 19.69 27.31 -4.31
CA LYS A 261 20.35 27.41 -2.99
C LYS A 261 20.94 26.08 -2.53
N LEU A 262 20.26 24.95 -2.82
CA LEU A 262 20.82 23.62 -2.58
C LEU A 262 22.07 23.37 -3.44
N ILE A 263 22.01 23.73 -4.71
CA ILE A 263 23.15 23.58 -5.64
C ILE A 263 24.35 24.43 -5.20
N ASP A 264 24.11 25.64 -4.73
CA ASP A 264 25.19 26.51 -4.23
C ASP A 264 25.81 25.96 -2.95
N MET A 265 25.03 25.28 -2.10
CA MET A 265 25.55 24.55 -0.96
C MET A 265 26.43 23.37 -1.41
N GLU A 266 26.06 22.61 -2.44
CA GLU A 266 26.92 21.56 -3.00
C GLU A 266 28.27 22.11 -3.44
N LYS A 267 28.28 23.26 -4.13
CA LYS A 267 29.51 23.93 -4.57
C LYS A 267 30.34 24.38 -3.37
N THR A 268 29.66 24.94 -2.34
CA THR A 268 30.30 25.39 -1.10
C THR A 268 30.97 24.23 -0.37
N LEU A 269 30.25 23.11 -0.20
CA LEU A 269 30.79 21.90 0.44
C LEU A 269 32.00 21.34 -0.30
N LYS A 270 31.99 21.32 -1.63
CA LYS A 270 33.13 20.87 -2.44
C LYS A 270 34.37 21.76 -2.28
N ASN A 271 34.19 23.08 -2.21
CA ASN A 271 35.27 24.03 -2.27
C ASN A 271 35.78 24.50 -0.90
N ASN A 272 34.89 24.54 0.11
CA ASN A 272 35.18 25.13 1.42
C ASN A 272 34.46 24.35 2.53
N PHE A 273 34.79 23.08 2.70
CA PHE A 273 34.24 22.26 3.78
C PHE A 273 34.89 22.55 5.13
N ASN A 274 34.09 23.11 6.05
CA ASN A 274 34.45 23.40 7.44
C ASN A 274 33.23 23.18 8.36
N GLU A 275 33.37 23.42 9.66
CA GLU A 275 32.32 23.19 10.65
C GLU A 275 31.07 24.06 10.41
N GLU A 276 31.24 25.32 9.98
CA GLU A 276 30.16 26.24 9.69
C GLU A 276 29.36 25.79 8.46
N THR A 277 30.05 25.51 7.35
CA THR A 277 29.40 25.05 6.11
C THR A 277 28.77 23.67 6.27
N TYR A 278 29.31 22.81 7.16
CA TYR A 278 28.71 21.55 7.52
C TYR A 278 27.38 21.77 8.24
N LEU A 279 27.33 22.63 9.27
CA LEU A 279 26.12 22.95 10.00
C LEU A 279 25.06 23.60 9.10
N GLU A 280 25.45 24.51 8.21
CA GLU A 280 24.56 25.11 7.23
C GLU A 280 23.94 24.06 6.29
N ALA A 281 24.75 23.11 5.81
CA ALA A 281 24.25 22.01 4.99
C ALA A 281 23.25 21.13 5.74
N LYS A 282 23.52 20.84 7.02
CA LYS A 282 22.58 20.10 7.88
C LYS A 282 21.25 20.84 8.02
N LYS A 283 21.26 22.15 8.23
CA LYS A 283 20.06 22.99 8.36
C LYS A 283 19.16 22.95 7.13
N ILE A 284 19.73 22.83 5.95
CA ILE A 284 18.95 22.75 4.70
C ILE A 284 18.70 21.33 4.22
N GLY A 285 18.97 20.33 5.05
CA GLY A 285 18.49 18.95 4.90
C GLY A 285 19.48 17.93 4.35
N TYR A 286 20.77 18.26 4.19
CA TYR A 286 21.78 17.30 3.79
C TYR A 286 22.09 16.33 4.93
N THR A 287 22.10 15.01 4.63
CA THR A 287 22.56 13.97 5.58
C THR A 287 24.07 13.86 5.57
N ASP A 288 24.65 13.29 6.64
CA ASP A 288 26.09 13.07 6.74
C ASP A 288 26.60 12.22 5.58
N LYS A 289 25.88 11.17 5.23
CA LYS A 289 26.20 10.30 4.08
C LYS A 289 26.32 11.08 2.74
N VAL A 290 25.40 12.01 2.51
CA VAL A 290 25.41 12.85 1.28
C VAL A 290 26.56 13.84 1.34
N ILE A 291 26.82 14.47 2.48
CA ILE A 291 27.93 15.41 2.67
C ILE A 291 29.28 14.70 2.49
N GLU A 292 29.47 13.52 3.06
CA GLU A 292 30.66 12.69 2.84
C GLU A 292 30.87 12.34 1.38
N LYS A 293 29.79 12.00 0.66
CA LYS A 293 29.83 11.72 -0.79
C LYS A 293 30.23 12.95 -1.61
N ILE A 294 29.70 14.14 -1.27
CA ILE A 294 30.02 15.39 -1.97
C ILE A 294 31.45 15.85 -1.71
N THR A 295 31.91 15.76 -0.46
CA THR A 295 33.20 16.28 -0.02
C THR A 295 34.35 15.29 -0.17
N GLY A 296 34.06 13.98 -0.24
CA GLY A 296 35.03 12.90 -0.15
C GLY A 296 35.68 12.76 1.24
N LYS A 297 35.14 13.44 2.26
CA LYS A 297 35.69 13.48 3.63
C LYS A 297 34.73 12.82 4.60
N LYS A 298 35.26 11.99 5.50
CA LYS A 298 34.48 11.38 6.58
C LYS A 298 34.17 12.42 7.67
N ILE A 299 32.95 12.38 8.20
CA ILE A 299 32.51 13.21 9.32
C ILE A 299 32.89 12.53 10.62
N GLU A 300 33.87 13.10 11.34
CA GLU A 300 34.34 12.54 12.62
C GLU A 300 33.47 12.93 13.82
N LYS A 301 32.79 14.07 13.73
CA LYS A 301 31.94 14.64 14.78
C LYS A 301 30.59 15.02 14.22
N PRO A 302 29.64 14.07 14.15
CA PRO A 302 28.32 14.35 13.61
C PRO A 302 27.55 15.31 14.51
N VAL A 303 26.87 16.28 13.89
CA VAL A 303 25.90 17.14 14.56
C VAL A 303 24.56 16.41 14.57
N HIS A 304 23.91 16.38 15.72
CA HIS A 304 22.64 15.72 15.91
C HIS A 304 21.46 16.68 15.76
N ALA A 305 20.37 16.18 15.20
CA ALA A 305 19.13 16.94 15.12
C ALA A 305 18.54 17.20 16.52
N VAL A 306 17.85 18.31 16.66
CA VAL A 306 16.89 18.63 17.69
C VAL A 306 15.48 18.58 17.12
N PHE A 307 14.47 18.60 17.97
CA PHE A 307 13.09 18.40 17.52
C PHE A 307 12.20 19.54 17.98
N LYS A 308 11.46 20.12 17.05
CA LYS A 308 10.44 21.13 17.29
C LYS A 308 9.05 20.52 17.27
N MET A 309 8.17 21.10 18.07
CA MET A 309 6.75 20.74 18.09
C MET A 309 6.03 21.33 16.87
N VAL A 310 5.08 20.59 16.32
CA VAL A 310 4.13 21.13 15.37
C VAL A 310 3.18 22.07 16.11
N ASP A 311 3.49 23.36 16.06
CA ASP A 311 2.76 24.43 16.69
C ASP A 311 2.16 25.38 15.65
N THR A 312 0.86 25.57 15.69
CA THR A 312 0.09 26.42 14.78
C THR A 312 -0.65 27.54 15.52
N CYS A 313 -0.18 27.86 16.71
CA CYS A 313 -0.81 28.87 17.58
C CYS A 313 -0.27 30.28 17.39
N ALA A 314 0.64 30.53 16.45
CA ALA A 314 1.24 31.83 16.15
C ALA A 314 1.87 32.52 17.38
N ALA A 315 2.41 31.73 18.31
CA ALA A 315 2.92 32.17 19.61
C ALA A 315 1.87 32.87 20.53
N GLU A 316 0.58 32.83 20.18
CA GLU A 316 -0.49 33.38 21.02
C GLU A 316 -0.87 32.45 22.18
N PHE A 317 -0.71 31.15 21.98
CA PHE A 317 -1.02 30.10 22.94
C PHE A 317 0.08 29.04 22.93
N ALA A 318 0.32 28.40 24.07
CA ALA A 318 1.24 27.28 24.13
C ALA A 318 0.59 26.03 23.47
N ALA A 319 1.23 25.45 22.49
CA ALA A 319 0.87 24.15 21.93
C ALA A 319 1.15 23.03 22.94
N MET A 320 0.32 21.99 22.91
CA MET A 320 0.44 20.81 23.78
C MET A 320 0.44 19.50 22.95
N THR A 321 0.64 19.60 21.66
CA THR A 321 0.65 18.43 20.78
C THR A 321 1.95 17.66 20.94
N PRO A 322 1.92 16.35 21.26
CA PRO A 322 3.12 15.50 21.29
C PRO A 322 3.53 15.09 19.87
N TYR A 323 3.73 16.05 18.98
CA TYR A 323 3.95 15.89 17.56
C TYR A 323 5.16 16.69 17.12
N PHE A 324 6.21 16.03 16.65
CA PHE A 324 7.54 16.59 16.47
C PHE A 324 8.10 16.36 15.07
N TYR A 325 8.98 17.30 14.66
CA TYR A 325 9.80 17.21 13.46
C TYR A 325 11.24 17.69 13.74
N SER A 326 12.22 17.13 13.04
CA SER A 326 13.64 17.42 13.27
C SER A 326 14.08 18.73 12.61
N THR A 327 14.96 19.44 13.32
CA THR A 327 15.72 20.60 12.81
C THR A 327 17.16 20.53 13.29
N TYR A 328 17.98 21.50 12.86
CA TYR A 328 19.34 21.70 13.38
C TYR A 328 19.49 23.10 13.97
N ASP A 329 18.40 23.58 14.59
CA ASP A 329 18.35 24.83 15.33
C ASP A 329 18.89 24.66 16.76
N ASN A 330 18.68 25.67 17.63
CA ASN A 330 19.23 25.65 19.00
C ASN A 330 18.25 25.15 20.08
N GLU A 331 16.98 24.98 19.72
CA GLU A 331 15.89 24.62 20.65
C GLU A 331 15.46 23.18 20.45
N ASP A 332 15.34 22.42 21.54
CA ASP A 332 14.91 21.03 21.54
C ASP A 332 13.64 20.85 22.38
N GLU A 333 12.49 21.15 21.78
CA GLU A 333 11.18 21.10 22.44
C GLU A 333 10.76 19.67 22.80
N ALA A 334 11.20 18.65 22.06
CA ALA A 334 10.92 17.27 22.40
C ALA A 334 11.61 16.86 23.70
N SER A 335 12.88 17.25 23.92
CA SER A 335 13.58 17.00 25.18
C SER A 335 12.91 17.70 26.36
N GLU A 336 12.43 18.93 26.18
CA GLU A 336 11.66 19.65 27.19
C GLU A 336 10.32 18.97 27.48
N PHE A 337 9.60 18.54 26.47
CA PHE A 337 8.34 17.81 26.61
C PHE A 337 8.55 16.50 27.39
N ILE A 338 9.58 15.72 27.04
CA ILE A 338 9.92 14.47 27.70
C ILE A 338 10.27 14.70 29.19
N ALA A 339 11.05 15.76 29.48
CA ALA A 339 11.42 16.10 30.85
C ALA A 339 10.20 16.45 31.70
N ASN A 340 9.17 17.05 31.12
CA ASN A 340 7.96 17.52 31.78
C ASN A 340 6.78 16.54 31.77
N ARG A 341 6.94 15.33 31.22
CA ARG A 341 5.83 14.34 31.01
C ARG A 341 5.15 13.84 32.30
N GLY A 342 5.74 14.07 33.50
CA GLY A 342 5.10 13.79 34.80
C GLY A 342 4.97 12.31 35.17
N HIS A 343 5.67 11.39 34.48
CA HIS A 343 5.69 9.95 34.78
C HIS A 343 7.02 9.30 34.33
N ASP A 344 7.33 8.14 34.94
CA ASP A 344 8.55 7.37 34.67
C ASP A 344 8.30 6.10 33.82
N ARG A 345 7.22 6.06 33.01
CA ARG A 345 6.95 4.92 32.14
C ARG A 345 8.12 4.72 31.16
N LYS A 346 8.46 3.45 30.90
CA LYS A 346 9.51 3.08 29.96
C LYS A 346 9.04 3.37 28.54
N THR A 347 9.89 4.00 27.76
CA THR A 347 9.60 4.36 26.36
C THR A 347 9.88 3.18 25.41
N VAL A 348 8.95 2.93 24.48
CA VAL A 348 9.12 2.01 23.34
C VAL A 348 8.83 2.79 22.05
N ILE A 349 9.68 2.63 21.03
CA ILE A 349 9.44 3.21 19.71
C ILE A 349 8.86 2.16 18.78
N VAL A 350 7.81 2.51 18.05
CA VAL A 350 7.22 1.71 16.96
C VAL A 350 7.50 2.41 15.63
N PHE A 351 8.13 1.72 14.70
CA PHE A 351 8.37 2.26 13.37
C PHE A 351 7.21 1.91 12.43
N GLY A 352 6.70 2.93 11.73
CA GLY A 352 5.65 2.79 10.73
C GLY A 352 6.15 2.24 9.40
N SER A 353 5.27 2.19 8.42
CA SER A 353 5.51 1.56 7.11
C SER A 353 5.98 2.52 6.01
N GLY A 354 6.06 3.83 6.30
CA GLY A 354 6.37 4.83 5.26
C GLY A 354 5.25 4.98 4.23
N PRO A 355 5.59 5.34 2.98
CA PRO A 355 4.59 5.57 1.94
C PRO A 355 3.86 4.29 1.55
N ILE A 356 2.56 4.41 1.29
CA ILE A 356 1.77 3.33 0.69
C ILE A 356 2.31 3.06 -0.72
N ARG A 357 2.53 1.78 -1.01
CA ARG A 357 2.97 1.29 -2.32
C ARG A 357 2.43 -0.11 -2.59
N ILE A 358 2.49 -0.53 -3.85
CA ILE A 358 2.16 -1.91 -4.20
C ILE A 358 3.09 -2.86 -3.43
N GLY A 359 2.50 -3.79 -2.68
CA GLY A 359 3.20 -4.73 -1.79
C GLY A 359 3.36 -4.27 -0.34
N GLN A 360 3.08 -3.00 -0.03
CA GLN A 360 3.13 -2.45 1.33
C GLN A 360 2.04 -1.39 1.52
N GLY A 361 0.83 -1.84 1.81
CA GLY A 361 -0.36 -1.01 1.94
C GLY A 361 -0.68 -0.63 3.38
N ILE A 362 -1.93 -0.23 3.59
CA ILE A 362 -2.47 0.24 4.88
C ILE A 362 -2.50 -0.87 5.95
N GLU A 363 -2.35 -2.12 5.56
CA GLU A 363 -2.34 -3.29 6.45
C GLU A 363 -1.20 -3.22 7.48
N PHE A 364 -0.08 -2.61 7.10
CA PHE A 364 1.04 -2.40 8.00
C PHE A 364 0.79 -1.24 8.97
N ASP A 365 0.03 -0.22 8.56
CA ASP A 365 -0.40 0.83 9.48
C ASP A 365 -1.36 0.28 10.54
N TYR A 366 -2.33 -0.56 10.14
CA TYR A 366 -3.18 -1.31 11.06
C TYR A 366 -2.33 -2.04 12.12
N ALA A 367 -1.30 -2.77 11.69
CA ALA A 367 -0.44 -3.51 12.61
C ALA A 367 0.35 -2.58 13.54
N SER A 368 0.89 -1.47 13.03
CA SER A 368 1.61 -0.49 13.85
C SER A 368 0.71 0.16 14.91
N VAL A 369 -0.51 0.55 14.54
CA VAL A 369 -1.49 1.16 15.45
C VAL A 369 -1.93 0.19 16.55
N HIS A 370 -2.25 -1.05 16.20
CA HIS A 370 -2.62 -2.08 17.18
C HIS A 370 -1.46 -2.41 18.12
N CYS A 371 -0.23 -2.41 17.63
CA CYS A 371 0.96 -2.55 18.48
C CYS A 371 1.08 -1.39 19.50
N VAL A 372 0.87 -0.15 19.04
CA VAL A 372 0.87 1.02 19.91
C VAL A 372 -0.16 0.86 21.04
N TRP A 373 -1.37 0.48 20.71
CA TRP A 373 -2.43 0.28 21.70
C TRP A 373 -2.11 -0.84 22.69
N ALA A 374 -1.59 -1.97 22.23
CA ALA A 374 -1.18 -3.08 23.06
C ALA A 374 -0.04 -2.69 24.03
N LEU A 375 0.94 -1.90 23.58
CA LEU A 375 2.02 -1.38 24.41
C LEU A 375 1.49 -0.38 25.45
N LYS A 376 0.59 0.53 25.08
CA LYS A 376 -0.06 1.48 25.99
C LYS A 376 -0.86 0.75 27.08
N GLU A 377 -1.60 -0.31 26.71
CA GLU A 377 -2.31 -1.16 27.69
C GLU A 377 -1.36 -1.82 28.69
N LYS A 378 -0.13 -2.17 28.26
CA LYS A 378 0.93 -2.71 29.14
C LYS A 378 1.67 -1.64 29.94
N GLY A 379 1.25 -0.37 29.85
CA GLY A 379 1.79 0.73 30.66
C GLY A 379 3.10 1.31 30.12
N TYR A 380 3.44 1.09 28.88
CA TYR A 380 4.57 1.75 28.24
C TYR A 380 4.21 3.18 27.79
N ASP A 381 5.23 3.98 27.65
CA ASP A 381 5.20 5.29 27.00
C ASP A 381 5.59 5.05 25.54
N VAL A 382 4.66 5.24 24.60
CA VAL A 382 4.81 4.75 23.22
C VAL A 382 5.04 5.90 22.26
N VAL A 383 6.11 5.79 21.51
CA VAL A 383 6.47 6.71 20.42
C VAL A 383 6.25 6.04 19.09
N ILE A 384 5.65 6.73 18.14
CA ILE A 384 5.57 6.28 16.75
C ILE A 384 6.38 7.19 15.84
N VAL A 385 7.06 6.59 14.86
CA VAL A 385 7.82 7.28 13.81
C VAL A 385 7.28 6.85 12.47
N ASN A 386 6.77 7.79 11.70
CA ASN A 386 6.28 7.53 10.34
C ASN A 386 6.25 8.84 9.54
N ASN A 387 6.13 8.75 8.21
CA ASN A 387 6.11 9.90 7.31
C ASN A 387 4.98 9.88 6.26
N ASN A 388 3.97 9.05 6.49
CA ASN A 388 2.82 8.95 5.60
C ASN A 388 1.64 9.75 6.18
N PRO A 389 1.13 10.80 5.51
CA PRO A 389 0.05 11.61 6.02
C PRO A 389 -1.33 10.93 5.95
N GLU A 390 -1.48 9.86 5.15
CA GLU A 390 -2.76 9.17 4.93
C GLU A 390 -3.02 8.04 5.95
N THR A 391 -2.29 7.98 7.06
CA THR A 391 -2.33 6.88 8.03
C THR A 391 -2.82 7.31 9.41
N VAL A 392 -3.43 6.36 10.15
CA VAL A 392 -3.86 6.57 11.55
C VAL A 392 -2.67 6.63 12.50
N SER A 393 -1.58 5.93 12.19
CA SER A 393 -0.35 5.98 12.98
C SER A 393 0.23 7.39 13.09
N THR A 394 -0.03 8.24 12.11
CA THR A 394 0.41 9.64 12.11
C THR A 394 -0.62 10.62 12.66
N ASP A 395 -1.71 10.16 13.26
CA ASP A 395 -2.52 10.99 14.16
C ASP A 395 -1.79 11.14 15.48
N PHE A 396 -1.51 12.38 15.90
CA PHE A 396 -0.66 12.66 17.08
C PHE A 396 -1.20 12.11 18.40
N ASP A 397 -2.49 11.75 18.44
CA ASP A 397 -3.15 11.17 19.60
C ASP A 397 -3.23 9.62 19.59
N THR A 398 -2.69 8.98 18.58
CA THR A 398 -2.60 7.51 18.49
C THR A 398 -1.57 6.99 19.51
N ALA A 399 -0.37 7.54 19.49
CA ALA A 399 0.72 7.24 20.43
C ALA A 399 0.82 8.30 21.54
N ASP A 400 1.76 8.15 22.47
CA ASP A 400 2.08 9.20 23.45
C ASP A 400 2.92 10.32 22.82
N ARG A 401 3.71 10.00 21.76
CA ARG A 401 4.44 10.97 20.93
C ARG A 401 4.53 10.47 19.48
N LEU A 402 4.49 11.41 18.55
CA LEU A 402 4.67 11.19 17.12
C LEU A 402 5.88 11.99 16.62
N TYR A 403 6.80 11.31 15.92
CA TYR A 403 7.82 11.95 15.12
C TYR A 403 7.48 11.75 13.63
N PHE A 404 7.23 12.87 12.96
CA PHE A 404 6.93 12.85 11.53
C PHE A 404 8.23 13.01 10.74
N GLU A 405 8.93 11.89 10.53
CA GLU A 405 10.27 11.87 9.99
C GLU A 405 10.48 10.76 8.96
N PRO A 406 11.43 10.93 8.04
CA PRO A 406 11.86 9.84 7.15
C PRO A 406 12.35 8.64 7.95
N LEU A 407 12.05 7.44 7.45
CA LEU A 407 12.50 6.19 8.05
C LEU A 407 13.87 5.81 7.45
N THR A 408 14.89 6.63 7.76
CA THR A 408 16.29 6.43 7.35
C THR A 408 17.20 6.31 8.56
N ASP A 409 18.38 5.74 8.37
CA ASP A 409 19.31 5.45 9.48
C ASP A 409 19.62 6.69 10.32
N GLU A 410 19.96 7.82 9.68
CA GLU A 410 20.32 9.05 10.39
C GLU A 410 19.12 9.66 11.12
N ASP A 411 17.95 9.74 10.45
CA ASP A 411 16.76 10.36 11.03
C ASP A 411 16.27 9.55 12.25
N VAL A 412 16.21 8.21 12.15
CA VAL A 412 15.74 7.36 13.26
C VAL A 412 16.73 7.33 14.43
N MET A 413 18.04 7.35 14.17
CA MET A 413 19.05 7.38 15.25
C MET A 413 19.02 8.68 16.04
N ASN A 414 18.68 9.82 15.43
CA ASN A 414 18.47 11.08 16.12
C ASN A 414 17.29 10.99 17.10
N ILE A 415 16.17 10.36 16.68
CA ILE A 415 15.00 10.14 17.57
C ILE A 415 15.36 9.21 18.73
N ILE A 416 16.01 8.08 18.44
CA ILE A 416 16.43 7.11 19.46
C ILE A 416 17.34 7.76 20.53
N ARG A 417 18.21 8.67 20.10
CA ARG A 417 19.11 9.40 21.03
C ARG A 417 18.33 10.29 22.00
N VAL A 418 17.26 10.93 21.54
CA VAL A 418 16.43 11.83 22.37
C VAL A 418 15.51 11.01 23.27
N GLU A 419 14.80 10.03 22.72
CA GLU A 419 13.79 9.23 23.42
C GLU A 419 14.36 8.17 24.36
N LYS A 420 15.57 7.69 24.12
CA LYS A 420 16.28 6.66 24.91
C LYS A 420 15.37 5.46 25.21
N PRO A 421 14.78 4.81 24.20
CA PRO A 421 13.82 3.75 24.41
C PRO A 421 14.45 2.52 25.07
N VAL A 422 13.68 1.76 25.83
CA VAL A 422 14.09 0.43 26.30
C VAL A 422 14.13 -0.61 25.19
N GLY A 423 13.47 -0.34 24.09
CA GLY A 423 13.48 -1.14 22.86
C GLY A 423 12.66 -0.50 21.75
N VAL A 424 12.84 -1.03 20.55
CA VAL A 424 12.14 -0.57 19.35
C VAL A 424 11.45 -1.74 18.67
N VAL A 425 10.31 -1.48 18.03
CA VAL A 425 9.52 -2.46 17.27
C VAL A 425 9.60 -2.13 15.79
N VAL A 426 10.10 -3.06 14.98
CA VAL A 426 10.23 -2.95 13.51
C VAL A 426 9.29 -3.89 12.76
N ALA A 427 8.83 -4.97 13.41
CA ALA A 427 8.14 -6.07 12.78
C ALA A 427 6.79 -5.70 12.13
N PHE A 428 6.21 -4.57 12.48
CA PHE A 428 4.91 -4.13 11.97
C PHE A 428 5.00 -3.07 10.87
N GLY A 429 6.15 -2.42 10.68
CA GLY A 429 6.36 -1.39 9.67
C GLY A 429 6.74 -1.91 8.28
N GLY A 430 6.54 -3.20 8.02
CA GLY A 430 6.90 -3.82 6.74
C GLY A 430 8.39 -3.70 6.43
N GLN A 431 8.72 -3.76 5.14
CA GLN A 431 10.11 -3.72 4.70
C GLN A 431 10.82 -2.39 5.00
N THR A 432 10.06 -1.30 5.07
CA THR A 432 10.61 0.02 5.42
C THR A 432 11.28 0.01 6.79
N ALA A 433 10.59 -0.51 7.81
CA ALA A 433 11.14 -0.59 9.16
C ALA A 433 12.20 -1.71 9.30
N ILE A 434 12.02 -2.82 8.61
CA ILE A 434 12.97 -3.96 8.65
C ILE A 434 14.35 -3.55 8.17
N LYS A 435 14.48 -2.75 7.13
CA LYS A 435 15.77 -2.26 6.61
C LYS A 435 16.61 -1.53 7.67
N LEU A 436 15.98 -0.89 8.65
CA LEU A 436 16.66 -0.16 9.72
C LEU A 436 17.26 -1.08 10.79
N THR A 437 16.82 -2.34 10.84
CA THR A 437 17.11 -3.27 11.94
C THR A 437 18.61 -3.49 12.12
N LYS A 438 19.34 -3.73 11.04
CA LYS A 438 20.79 -4.00 11.06
C LYS A 438 21.57 -2.81 11.63
N HIS A 439 21.30 -1.62 11.07
CA HIS A 439 21.99 -0.39 11.50
C HIS A 439 21.72 -0.09 12.98
N MET A 440 20.49 -0.18 13.43
CA MET A 440 20.12 0.03 14.83
C MET A 440 20.79 -0.98 15.76
N ALA A 441 20.81 -2.27 15.38
CA ALA A 441 21.44 -3.32 16.18
C ALA A 441 22.96 -3.11 16.31
N GLU A 442 23.65 -2.73 15.22
CA GLU A 442 25.08 -2.39 15.22
C GLU A 442 25.41 -1.22 16.15
N HIS A 443 24.45 -0.33 16.41
CA HIS A 443 24.57 0.79 17.33
C HIS A 443 24.01 0.50 18.74
N GLY A 444 23.74 -0.78 19.06
CA GLY A 444 23.34 -1.21 20.39
C GLY A 444 21.88 -0.95 20.76
N VAL A 445 21.02 -0.67 19.78
CA VAL A 445 19.59 -0.49 20.00
C VAL A 445 18.94 -1.85 20.20
N ASN A 446 18.13 -2.00 21.25
CA ASN A 446 17.40 -3.22 21.54
C ASN A 446 16.19 -3.36 20.62
N ILE A 447 16.19 -4.38 19.77
CA ILE A 447 15.05 -4.73 18.90
C ILE A 447 14.11 -5.65 19.67
N LEU A 448 12.86 -5.23 19.87
CA LEU A 448 11.83 -6.06 20.47
C LEU A 448 11.22 -6.98 19.43
N GLY A 449 11.16 -8.27 19.73
CA GLY A 449 10.62 -9.28 18.83
C GLY A 449 11.69 -10.22 18.28
N THR A 450 11.58 -10.57 16.99
CA THR A 450 12.52 -11.45 16.31
C THR A 450 13.90 -10.81 16.23
N PRO A 451 14.99 -11.53 16.60
CA PRO A 451 16.34 -10.98 16.56
C PRO A 451 16.78 -10.59 15.13
N PRO A 452 17.62 -9.55 14.99
CA PRO A 452 18.10 -9.08 13.69
C PRO A 452 18.77 -10.15 12.85
N ASP A 453 19.60 -10.99 13.45
CA ASP A 453 20.26 -12.10 12.76
C ASP A 453 19.30 -13.15 12.20
N ALA A 454 18.19 -13.38 12.89
CA ALA A 454 17.15 -14.30 12.43
C ALA A 454 16.32 -13.71 11.28
N ILE A 455 16.11 -12.40 11.27
CA ILE A 455 15.48 -11.69 10.14
C ILE A 455 16.38 -11.81 8.92
N ASP A 456 17.67 -11.52 9.09
CA ASP A 456 18.66 -11.63 8.02
C ASP A 456 18.78 -13.07 7.49
N ALA A 457 18.76 -14.08 8.37
CA ALA A 457 18.78 -15.50 7.99
C ALA A 457 17.54 -15.94 7.19
N ALA A 458 16.40 -15.32 7.41
CA ALA A 458 15.19 -15.59 6.64
C ALA A 458 15.19 -14.90 5.27
N GLU A 459 15.86 -13.75 5.14
CA GLU A 459 15.96 -12.97 3.90
C GLU A 459 17.16 -13.41 3.02
N ASP A 460 18.24 -13.87 3.64
CA ASP A 460 19.40 -14.39 2.93
C ASP A 460 19.15 -15.81 2.42
N ARG A 461 19.23 -15.98 1.09
CA ARG A 461 18.89 -17.24 0.44
C ARG A 461 19.75 -18.41 0.88
N GLU A 462 21.06 -18.22 1.00
CA GLU A 462 21.98 -19.31 1.33
C GLU A 462 21.74 -19.76 2.78
N ARG A 463 21.66 -18.81 3.69
CA ARG A 463 21.34 -19.08 5.11
C ARG A 463 19.98 -19.74 5.29
N PHE A 464 18.99 -19.27 4.53
CA PHE A 464 17.65 -19.87 4.58
C PHE A 464 17.63 -21.28 4.03
N ASP A 465 18.32 -21.53 2.92
CA ASP A 465 18.44 -22.86 2.33
C ASP A 465 19.15 -23.85 3.29
N GLU A 466 20.24 -23.42 3.93
CA GLU A 466 20.94 -24.21 4.96
C GLU A 466 20.01 -24.53 6.15
N LEU A 467 19.22 -23.57 6.61
CA LEU A 467 18.24 -23.76 7.67
C LEU A 467 17.20 -24.82 7.29
N LEU A 468 16.65 -24.74 6.09
CA LEU A 468 15.64 -25.72 5.62
C LEU A 468 16.24 -27.13 5.50
N GLU A 469 17.47 -27.26 5.05
CA GLU A 469 18.17 -28.55 4.99
C GLU A 469 18.40 -29.14 6.38
N GLN A 470 18.86 -28.34 7.35
CA GLN A 470 19.03 -28.77 8.74
C GLN A 470 17.71 -29.26 9.36
N LEU A 471 16.61 -28.59 9.06
CA LEU A 471 15.27 -28.92 9.55
C LEU A 471 14.59 -30.06 8.74
N LYS A 472 15.22 -30.49 7.65
CA LYS A 472 14.66 -31.48 6.69
C LYS A 472 13.32 -31.02 6.11
N ILE A 473 13.21 -29.75 5.82
CA ILE A 473 12.03 -29.13 5.21
C ILE A 473 12.27 -29.00 3.71
N LYS A 474 11.29 -29.41 2.90
CA LYS A 474 11.40 -29.37 1.45
C LYS A 474 11.21 -27.95 0.92
N ARG A 475 11.98 -27.60 -0.11
CA ARG A 475 11.86 -26.38 -0.92
C ARG A 475 11.95 -26.71 -2.41
N PRO A 476 11.48 -25.88 -3.32
CA PRO A 476 11.77 -26.02 -4.75
C PRO A 476 13.29 -26.04 -4.98
N GLN A 477 13.74 -26.92 -5.85
CA GLN A 477 15.16 -26.99 -6.21
C GLN A 477 15.55 -25.70 -6.96
N GLY A 478 16.62 -25.03 -6.53
CA GLY A 478 17.05 -23.78 -7.13
C GLY A 478 18.56 -23.62 -7.16
N PHE A 479 19.02 -22.72 -8.03
CA PHE A 479 20.41 -22.38 -8.24
C PHE A 479 20.58 -20.88 -8.48
N THR A 480 21.71 -20.36 -8.08
CA THR A 480 22.12 -18.98 -8.32
C THR A 480 23.00 -18.92 -9.57
N VAL A 481 22.75 -17.98 -10.46
CA VAL A 481 23.48 -17.78 -11.73
C VAL A 481 23.82 -16.31 -11.93
N MET A 482 24.92 -16.06 -12.65
CA MET A 482 25.39 -14.71 -12.98
C MET A 482 25.26 -14.39 -14.46
N THR A 483 25.22 -15.42 -15.32
CA THR A 483 25.26 -15.25 -16.77
C THR A 483 24.05 -15.92 -17.44
N CYS A 484 23.77 -15.50 -18.68
CA CYS A 484 22.72 -16.12 -19.50
C CYS A 484 23.02 -17.60 -19.80
N ASP A 485 24.28 -17.95 -20.03
CA ASP A 485 24.67 -19.32 -20.36
C ASP A 485 24.48 -20.23 -19.15
N GLU A 486 24.92 -19.79 -17.96
CA GLU A 486 24.63 -20.51 -16.70
C GLU A 486 23.11 -20.67 -16.46
N ALA A 487 22.33 -19.62 -16.75
CA ALA A 487 20.88 -19.68 -16.63
C ALA A 487 20.25 -20.76 -17.52
N LEU A 488 20.70 -20.87 -18.77
CA LEU A 488 20.26 -21.89 -19.71
C LEU A 488 20.67 -23.29 -19.26
N GLU A 489 21.91 -23.46 -18.79
CA GLU A 489 22.39 -24.75 -18.30
C GLU A 489 21.57 -25.24 -17.10
N VAL A 490 21.36 -24.36 -16.11
CA VAL A 490 20.58 -24.67 -14.92
C VAL A 490 19.13 -24.99 -15.28
N ALA A 491 18.49 -24.20 -16.12
CA ALA A 491 17.09 -24.43 -16.51
C ALA A 491 16.91 -25.80 -17.22
N ASN A 492 17.84 -26.15 -18.11
CA ASN A 492 17.83 -27.45 -18.77
C ASN A 492 18.10 -28.61 -17.78
N LYS A 493 18.92 -28.40 -16.74
CA LYS A 493 19.20 -29.38 -15.70
C LYS A 493 17.99 -29.67 -14.81
N ILE A 494 17.26 -28.61 -14.37
CA ILE A 494 16.09 -28.76 -13.47
C ILE A 494 14.79 -28.94 -14.23
N HIS A 495 14.84 -28.85 -15.57
CA HIS A 495 13.74 -28.93 -16.53
C HIS A 495 12.69 -27.82 -16.40
N TYR A 496 12.22 -27.32 -17.54
CA TYR A 496 11.15 -26.35 -17.62
C TYR A 496 9.82 -26.86 -17.07
N PRO A 497 8.92 -25.99 -16.57
CA PRO A 497 9.12 -24.55 -16.39
C PRO A 497 9.98 -24.24 -15.18
N VAL A 498 10.62 -23.04 -15.19
CA VAL A 498 11.46 -22.52 -14.12
C VAL A 498 11.00 -21.13 -13.71
N LEU A 499 11.16 -20.81 -12.42
CA LEU A 499 10.93 -19.47 -11.89
C LEU A 499 12.28 -18.74 -11.83
N MET A 500 12.35 -17.57 -12.44
CA MET A 500 13.52 -16.71 -12.40
C MET A 500 13.25 -15.48 -11.56
N ARG A 501 14.17 -15.12 -10.68
CA ARG A 501 14.09 -13.92 -9.84
C ARG A 501 15.47 -13.34 -9.57
N PRO A 502 15.64 -12.00 -9.62
CA PRO A 502 16.85 -11.37 -9.12
C PRO A 502 17.00 -11.61 -7.61
N SER A 503 18.21 -11.69 -7.10
CA SER A 503 18.45 -11.66 -5.66
C SER A 503 18.11 -10.28 -5.10
N TYR A 504 17.59 -10.21 -3.88
CA TYR A 504 17.28 -8.97 -3.16
C TYR A 504 16.16 -8.12 -3.79
N VAL A 505 15.03 -8.71 -4.14
CA VAL A 505 13.90 -8.00 -4.74
C VAL A 505 12.65 -8.02 -3.85
N LEU A 506 12.05 -6.85 -3.67
CA LEU A 506 10.80 -6.64 -2.93
C LEU A 506 9.56 -6.96 -3.77
N GLY A 507 8.63 -7.72 -3.20
CA GLY A 507 7.29 -7.94 -3.79
C GLY A 507 7.32 -8.56 -5.17
N GLY A 508 8.24 -9.51 -5.43
CA GLY A 508 8.34 -10.24 -6.68
C GLY A 508 8.74 -9.41 -7.90
N GLN A 509 9.32 -8.21 -7.69
CA GLN A 509 9.75 -7.34 -8.78
C GLN A 509 10.67 -8.08 -9.74
N ASN A 510 10.39 -7.98 -11.04
CA ASN A 510 11.15 -8.66 -12.09
C ASN A 510 11.19 -10.20 -11.97
N MET A 511 10.26 -10.85 -11.29
CA MET A 511 10.11 -12.30 -11.32
C MET A 511 9.35 -12.74 -12.55
N ILE A 512 9.77 -13.84 -13.18
CA ILE A 512 9.05 -14.46 -14.30
C ILE A 512 9.07 -15.98 -14.21
N ILE A 513 8.10 -16.61 -14.87
CA ILE A 513 8.11 -18.04 -15.16
C ILE A 513 8.57 -18.22 -16.61
N ALA A 514 9.69 -18.90 -16.80
CA ALA A 514 10.24 -19.23 -18.11
C ALA A 514 9.85 -20.67 -18.50
N PHE A 515 9.35 -20.84 -19.70
CA PHE A 515 8.89 -22.12 -20.22
C PHE A 515 9.86 -22.73 -21.26
N ASN A 516 10.83 -21.94 -21.70
CA ASN A 516 11.82 -22.33 -22.71
C ASN A 516 13.03 -21.42 -22.67
N ASP A 517 14.05 -21.74 -23.48
CA ASP A 517 15.32 -21.02 -23.57
C ASP A 517 15.15 -19.56 -24.05
N ASP A 518 14.18 -19.28 -24.90
CA ASP A 518 13.94 -17.94 -25.43
C ASP A 518 13.42 -17.00 -24.36
N ASP A 519 12.55 -17.51 -23.47
CA ASP A 519 12.06 -16.76 -22.32
C ASP A 519 13.21 -16.36 -21.39
N ILE A 520 14.18 -17.25 -21.17
CA ILE A 520 15.37 -16.97 -20.35
C ILE A 520 16.25 -15.89 -20.99
N LYS A 521 16.52 -16.02 -22.30
CA LYS A 521 17.35 -15.05 -23.03
C LYS A 521 16.74 -13.65 -23.01
N GLU A 522 15.43 -13.56 -23.27
CA GLU A 522 14.70 -12.29 -23.21
C GLU A 522 14.79 -11.66 -21.83
N TYR A 523 14.62 -12.45 -20.80
CA TYR A 523 14.62 -11.97 -19.42
C TYR A 523 16.01 -11.56 -18.93
N MET A 524 17.02 -12.37 -19.18
CA MET A 524 18.39 -12.03 -18.81
C MET A 524 18.88 -10.76 -19.51
N ALA A 525 18.45 -10.53 -20.76
CA ALA A 525 18.74 -9.29 -21.46
C ALA A 525 18.11 -8.07 -20.77
N ILE A 526 16.87 -8.17 -20.27
CA ILE A 526 16.20 -7.10 -19.52
C ILE A 526 16.93 -6.79 -18.21
N ILE A 527 17.37 -7.81 -17.49
CA ILE A 527 18.13 -7.65 -16.23
C ILE A 527 19.45 -6.94 -16.48
N LEU A 528 20.19 -7.37 -17.48
CA LEU A 528 21.49 -6.79 -17.83
C LEU A 528 21.38 -5.34 -18.30
N ASP A 529 20.32 -5.00 -19.05
CA ASP A 529 20.05 -3.64 -19.52
C ASP A 529 19.66 -2.69 -18.38
N GLN A 530 19.11 -3.22 -17.28
CA GLN A 530 18.82 -2.44 -16.07
C GLN A 530 20.03 -2.23 -15.16
N GLY A 531 21.21 -2.71 -15.54
CA GLY A 531 22.44 -2.60 -14.74
C GLY A 531 22.39 -3.35 -13.42
N ILE A 532 21.58 -4.40 -13.32
CA ILE A 532 21.49 -5.25 -12.13
C ILE A 532 22.69 -6.20 -12.14
N GLU A 533 23.69 -5.91 -11.34
CA GLU A 533 24.89 -6.75 -11.15
C GLU A 533 24.65 -7.89 -10.14
N ASN A 534 23.44 -8.07 -9.66
CA ASN A 534 23.10 -9.09 -8.66
C ASN A 534 22.86 -10.45 -9.30
N PRO A 535 23.17 -11.55 -8.59
CA PRO A 535 22.89 -12.89 -9.07
C PRO A 535 21.40 -13.12 -9.29
N VAL A 536 21.05 -13.92 -10.30
CA VAL A 536 19.69 -14.35 -10.59
C VAL A 536 19.48 -15.75 -10.03
N LEU A 537 18.37 -15.95 -9.33
CA LEU A 537 17.93 -17.25 -8.84
C LEU A 537 17.04 -17.92 -9.87
N ILE A 538 17.30 -19.20 -10.12
CA ILE A 538 16.47 -20.05 -10.99
C ILE A 538 15.99 -21.22 -10.15
N ASP A 539 14.70 -21.24 -9.87
CA ASP A 539 14.05 -22.27 -9.08
C ASP A 539 13.17 -23.16 -9.98
N LYS A 540 13.08 -24.46 -9.66
CA LYS A 540 12.10 -25.35 -10.27
C LYS A 540 10.69 -24.81 -9.99
N TYR A 541 9.93 -24.51 -11.04
CA TYR A 541 8.54 -24.11 -10.87
C TYR A 541 7.65 -25.33 -10.58
N LEU A 542 7.02 -25.32 -9.42
CA LEU A 542 6.07 -26.35 -8.99
C LEU A 542 4.64 -25.80 -9.16
N MET A 543 3.89 -26.35 -10.09
CA MET A 543 2.49 -25.94 -10.35
C MET A 543 1.54 -26.64 -9.39
N GLY A 544 1.53 -26.19 -8.12
CA GLY A 544 0.73 -26.72 -7.03
C GLY A 544 -0.24 -25.69 -6.45
N THR A 545 -0.98 -26.10 -5.45
CA THR A 545 -1.84 -25.23 -4.65
C THR A 545 -0.97 -24.41 -3.70
N GLU A 546 -1.16 -23.10 -3.68
CA GLU A 546 -0.48 -22.22 -2.75
C GLU A 546 -1.28 -22.09 -1.45
N LEU A 547 -0.57 -22.21 -0.33
CA LEU A 547 -1.13 -22.11 1.01
C LEU A 547 -0.33 -21.09 1.80
N GLU A 548 -1.01 -20.30 2.60
CA GLU A 548 -0.40 -19.26 3.40
C GLU A 548 -0.89 -19.33 4.83
N ILE A 549 0.04 -19.13 5.77
CA ILE A 549 -0.27 -18.95 7.17
C ILE A 549 0.37 -17.67 7.70
N ASP A 550 -0.33 -17.05 8.64
CA ASP A 550 0.25 -16.12 9.59
C ASP A 550 0.16 -16.74 10.97
N ALA A 551 1.29 -16.78 11.67
CA ALA A 551 1.35 -17.36 13.00
C ALA A 551 1.94 -16.36 14.00
N ILE A 552 1.63 -16.57 15.27
CA ILE A 552 2.22 -15.89 16.41
C ILE A 552 3.15 -16.88 17.10
N CYS A 553 4.38 -16.44 17.41
CA CYS A 553 5.36 -17.27 18.12
C CYS A 553 5.86 -16.55 19.38
N ASP A 554 6.00 -17.28 20.48
CA ASP A 554 6.55 -16.79 21.76
C ASP A 554 7.98 -17.27 22.04
N GLY A 555 8.63 -17.87 21.02
CA GLY A 555 9.95 -18.49 21.09
C GLY A 555 9.94 -19.97 21.54
N GLU A 556 8.83 -20.49 22.01
CA GLU A 556 8.66 -21.89 22.46
C GLU A 556 7.52 -22.60 21.73
N ASP A 557 6.41 -21.88 21.55
CA ASP A 557 5.21 -22.37 20.88
C ASP A 557 4.71 -21.41 19.81
N ILE A 558 3.82 -21.91 18.93
CA ILE A 558 3.13 -21.09 17.93
C ILE A 558 1.62 -21.18 18.09
N LEU A 559 0.94 -20.13 17.68
CA LEU A 559 -0.50 -20.12 17.44
C LEU A 559 -0.73 -19.77 15.96
N ILE A 560 -1.40 -20.66 15.24
CA ILE A 560 -1.81 -20.46 13.84
C ILE A 560 -3.32 -20.18 13.86
N PRO A 561 -3.77 -18.94 13.64
CA PRO A 561 -5.20 -18.60 13.63
C PRO A 561 -6.00 -19.31 12.56
N GLY A 562 -5.37 -19.59 11.40
CA GLY A 562 -5.97 -20.30 10.30
C GLY A 562 -5.01 -20.52 9.14
N ILE A 563 -5.37 -21.47 8.28
CA ILE A 563 -4.66 -21.75 7.03
C ILE A 563 -5.49 -21.21 5.88
N MET A 564 -4.87 -20.38 5.04
CA MET A 564 -5.48 -19.83 3.83
C MET A 564 -5.04 -20.63 2.61
N GLU A 565 -5.98 -20.86 1.69
CA GLU A 565 -5.74 -21.53 0.42
C GLU A 565 -6.03 -20.55 -0.73
N HIS A 566 -5.14 -20.48 -1.72
CA HIS A 566 -5.34 -19.65 -2.88
C HIS A 566 -6.13 -20.42 -3.95
N ILE A 567 -7.04 -19.71 -4.62
CA ILE A 567 -7.78 -20.25 -5.77
C ILE A 567 -6.84 -20.44 -6.94
N GLU A 568 -6.01 -19.44 -7.22
CA GLU A 568 -5.00 -19.50 -8.26
C GLU A 568 -3.83 -20.38 -7.77
N ARG A 569 -3.40 -21.28 -8.65
CA ARG A 569 -2.18 -22.07 -8.44
C ARG A 569 -0.95 -21.17 -8.42
N THR A 570 0.14 -21.69 -7.89
CA THR A 570 1.46 -21.02 -7.86
C THR A 570 1.79 -20.30 -9.17
N GLY A 571 2.54 -19.21 -9.06
CA GLY A 571 2.96 -18.38 -10.17
C GLY A 571 2.22 -17.06 -10.29
N ILE A 572 1.18 -16.84 -9.46
CA ILE A 572 0.56 -15.53 -9.23
C ILE A 572 0.92 -15.11 -7.82
N HIS A 573 1.35 -13.87 -7.63
CA HIS A 573 1.72 -13.35 -6.32
C HIS A 573 0.54 -13.50 -5.32
N SER A 574 0.82 -13.90 -4.08
CA SER A 574 -0.20 -14.15 -3.04
C SER A 574 -1.13 -12.95 -2.83
N GLY A 575 -0.60 -11.72 -2.93
CA GLY A 575 -1.40 -10.49 -2.87
C GLY A 575 -2.41 -10.33 -4.01
N ASP A 576 -2.14 -10.91 -5.17
CA ASP A 576 -2.98 -10.85 -6.37
C ASP A 576 -3.90 -12.06 -6.51
N SER A 577 -3.76 -13.05 -5.64
CA SER A 577 -4.58 -14.27 -5.62
C SER A 577 -5.81 -14.09 -4.74
N ILE A 578 -6.89 -14.81 -5.12
CA ILE A 578 -8.07 -14.94 -4.28
C ILE A 578 -7.73 -15.93 -3.18
N ALA A 579 -7.71 -15.48 -1.92
CA ALA A 579 -7.43 -16.32 -0.77
C ALA A 579 -8.72 -16.70 -0.04
N VAL A 580 -8.85 -17.96 0.31
CA VAL A 580 -10.01 -18.55 1.00
C VAL A 580 -9.61 -19.04 2.36
N TYR A 581 -10.40 -18.74 3.38
CA TYR A 581 -10.28 -19.25 4.73
C TYR A 581 -11.62 -19.82 5.22
N PRO A 582 -11.62 -20.98 5.90
CA PRO A 582 -10.50 -21.93 6.03
C PRO A 582 -10.14 -22.60 4.69
N ALA A 583 -8.93 -23.15 4.61
CA ALA A 583 -8.53 -23.98 3.47
C ALA A 583 -9.55 -25.09 3.25
N TRP A 584 -10.01 -25.27 1.99
CA TRP A 584 -11.17 -26.16 1.70
C TRP A 584 -10.80 -27.43 0.96
N ASN A 585 -9.64 -27.47 0.32
CA ASN A 585 -9.20 -28.60 -0.51
C ASN A 585 -7.87 -29.20 -0.04
N VAL A 586 -7.60 -29.14 1.27
CA VAL A 586 -6.37 -29.60 1.89
C VAL A 586 -6.67 -30.76 2.85
N SER A 587 -5.94 -31.86 2.71
CA SER A 587 -6.11 -33.04 3.59
C SER A 587 -5.60 -32.74 5.01
N ASP A 588 -6.18 -33.43 6.01
CA ASP A 588 -5.72 -33.34 7.40
C ASP A 588 -4.24 -33.72 7.56
N SER A 589 -3.73 -34.60 6.71
CA SER A 589 -2.33 -35.00 6.68
C SER A 589 -1.43 -33.82 6.27
N LEU A 590 -1.84 -33.05 5.27
CA LEU A 590 -1.11 -31.85 4.83
C LEU A 590 -1.20 -30.74 5.88
N ILE A 591 -2.38 -30.54 6.48
CA ILE A 591 -2.60 -29.57 7.57
C ILE A 591 -1.64 -29.86 8.73
N ASN A 592 -1.55 -31.11 9.18
CA ASN A 592 -0.65 -31.50 10.27
C ASN A 592 0.82 -31.26 9.93
N ARG A 593 1.24 -31.52 8.68
CA ARG A 593 2.60 -31.23 8.21
C ARG A 593 2.89 -29.71 8.17
N ILE A 594 1.92 -28.90 7.76
CA ILE A 594 2.05 -27.44 7.78
C ILE A 594 2.27 -26.95 9.21
N ILE A 595 1.45 -27.43 10.17
CA ILE A 595 1.58 -27.04 11.58
C ILE A 595 2.96 -27.42 12.13
N GLU A 596 3.41 -28.65 11.88
CA GLU A 596 4.71 -29.14 12.35
C GLU A 596 5.87 -28.37 11.72
N CYS A 597 5.82 -28.15 10.41
CA CYS A 597 6.82 -27.40 9.66
C CYS A 597 6.90 -25.95 10.15
N SER A 598 5.74 -25.28 10.31
CA SER A 598 5.65 -23.90 10.77
C SER A 598 6.24 -23.73 12.17
N LYS A 599 5.93 -24.67 13.08
CA LYS A 599 6.50 -24.66 14.44
C LYS A 599 8.03 -24.80 14.41
N LYS A 600 8.56 -25.76 13.64
CA LYS A 600 10.00 -25.97 13.51
C LYS A 600 10.71 -24.73 12.97
N LEU A 601 10.17 -24.10 11.92
CA LEU A 601 10.72 -22.90 11.32
C LEU A 601 10.71 -21.71 12.28
N ALA A 602 9.57 -21.40 12.88
CA ALA A 602 9.43 -20.26 13.77
C ALA A 602 10.36 -20.36 14.98
N ILE A 603 10.51 -21.56 15.56
CA ILE A 603 11.42 -21.78 16.69
C ILE A 603 12.89 -21.68 16.25
N ALA A 604 13.25 -22.29 15.12
CA ALA A 604 14.62 -22.25 14.63
C ALA A 604 15.08 -20.84 14.27
N LEU A 605 14.18 -20.00 13.78
CA LEU A 605 14.40 -18.56 13.56
C LEU A 605 14.29 -17.73 14.85
N ASN A 606 14.12 -18.37 16.01
CA ASN A 606 13.93 -17.66 17.29
C ASN A 606 12.90 -16.52 17.17
N THR A 607 11.83 -16.77 16.42
CA THR A 607 10.78 -15.78 16.19
C THR A 607 10.07 -15.43 17.50
N LYS A 608 9.87 -14.15 17.71
CA LYS A 608 9.01 -13.62 18.79
C LYS A 608 8.07 -12.58 18.18
N GLY A 609 6.80 -12.88 18.16
CA GLY A 609 5.78 -12.07 17.50
C GLY A 609 5.24 -12.76 16.25
N LEU A 610 5.07 -12.04 15.15
CA LEU A 610 4.47 -12.57 13.92
C LEU A 610 5.49 -13.27 13.02
N VAL A 611 5.00 -14.29 12.31
CA VAL A 611 5.69 -14.95 11.21
C VAL A 611 4.67 -15.34 10.13
N ASN A 612 4.95 -14.97 8.90
CA ASN A 612 4.22 -15.38 7.71
C ASN A 612 5.00 -16.47 6.98
N ILE A 613 4.35 -17.55 6.59
CA ILE A 613 4.98 -18.64 5.86
C ILE A 613 4.10 -19.03 4.67
N GLN A 614 4.72 -19.13 3.50
CA GLN A 614 4.07 -19.54 2.26
C GLN A 614 4.54 -20.91 1.84
N TYR A 615 3.58 -21.76 1.45
CA TYR A 615 3.76 -23.15 1.08
C TYR A 615 3.20 -23.44 -0.31
N ILE A 616 3.78 -24.44 -0.97
CA ILE A 616 3.19 -25.13 -2.12
C ILE A 616 2.80 -26.54 -1.69
N ALA A 617 1.55 -26.90 -1.89
CA ALA A 617 1.10 -28.29 -1.85
C ALA A 617 1.21 -28.89 -3.26
N TYR A 618 2.06 -29.89 -3.44
CA TYR A 618 2.33 -30.51 -4.73
C TYR A 618 2.58 -32.02 -4.56
N HIS A 619 1.78 -32.85 -5.23
CA HIS A 619 1.85 -34.31 -5.13
C HIS A 619 1.82 -34.84 -3.67
N ASP A 620 0.87 -34.35 -2.88
CA ASP A 620 0.69 -34.70 -1.46
C ASP A 620 1.91 -34.39 -0.55
N GLU A 621 2.76 -33.46 -0.98
CA GLU A 621 3.89 -32.94 -0.24
C GLU A 621 3.81 -31.42 -0.11
N ILE A 622 4.43 -30.87 0.95
CA ILE A 622 4.56 -29.42 1.14
C ILE A 622 5.99 -28.96 0.85
N TYR A 623 6.08 -27.79 0.24
CA TYR A 623 7.33 -27.09 -0.04
C TYR A 623 7.23 -25.68 0.49
N VAL A 624 8.27 -25.20 1.20
CA VAL A 624 8.32 -23.81 1.67
C VAL A 624 8.80 -22.92 0.51
N ILE A 625 8.08 -21.82 0.27
CA ILE A 625 8.47 -20.78 -0.70
C ILE A 625 9.30 -19.74 -0.01
N GLU A 626 8.73 -19.15 1.05
CA GLU A 626 9.38 -18.09 1.83
C GLU A 626 8.86 -18.03 3.26
N VAL A 627 9.66 -17.42 4.13
CA VAL A 627 9.31 -17.13 5.52
C VAL A 627 9.60 -15.65 5.79
N ASN A 628 8.63 -14.96 6.33
CA ASN A 628 8.73 -13.56 6.71
C ASN A 628 8.52 -13.42 8.22
N PRO A 629 9.58 -13.29 9.05
CA PRO A 629 9.44 -13.19 10.52
C PRO A 629 9.02 -11.76 10.92
N ARG A 630 7.92 -11.30 10.39
CA ARG A 630 7.31 -9.98 10.55
C ARG A 630 5.84 -10.03 10.18
N SER A 631 5.14 -8.89 10.33
CA SER A 631 3.78 -8.72 9.84
C SER A 631 3.68 -8.94 8.32
N SER A 632 2.55 -9.46 7.90
CA SER A 632 2.17 -9.62 6.50
C SER A 632 0.94 -8.77 6.17
N ARG A 633 0.57 -8.74 4.89
CA ARG A 633 -0.64 -8.06 4.43
C ARG A 633 -1.93 -8.76 4.86
N THR A 634 -1.87 -10.06 5.11
CA THR A 634 -3.03 -10.88 5.48
C THR A 634 -3.41 -10.77 6.96
N ILE A 635 -2.58 -10.11 7.80
CA ILE A 635 -2.85 -9.97 9.24
C ILE A 635 -4.21 -9.34 9.56
N PRO A 636 -4.64 -8.21 8.97
CA PRO A 636 -5.97 -7.66 9.24
C PRO A 636 -7.09 -8.61 8.81
N TYR A 637 -6.92 -9.26 7.66
CA TYR A 637 -7.88 -10.24 7.14
C TYR A 637 -8.05 -11.41 8.10
N ILE A 638 -6.95 -12.11 8.41
CA ILE A 638 -7.02 -13.32 9.24
C ILE A 638 -7.42 -13.00 10.69
N SER A 639 -6.98 -11.87 11.25
CA SER A 639 -7.43 -11.42 12.57
C SER A 639 -8.94 -11.22 12.64
N LYS A 640 -9.54 -10.58 11.63
CA LYS A 640 -10.98 -10.32 11.57
C LYS A 640 -11.79 -11.60 11.41
N VAL A 641 -11.42 -12.48 10.48
CA VAL A 641 -12.19 -13.68 10.18
C VAL A 641 -12.04 -14.77 11.23
N THR A 642 -10.93 -14.75 11.99
CA THR A 642 -10.70 -15.72 13.07
C THR A 642 -11.07 -15.19 14.45
N GLY A 643 -11.22 -13.88 14.62
CA GLY A 643 -11.42 -13.25 15.92
C GLY A 643 -10.20 -13.34 16.85
N VAL A 644 -9.02 -13.69 16.31
CA VAL A 644 -7.76 -13.71 17.06
C VAL A 644 -7.06 -12.36 16.92
N PRO A 645 -6.84 -11.60 17.99
CA PRO A 645 -6.20 -10.28 17.93
C PRO A 645 -4.68 -10.46 17.75
N MET A 646 -4.25 -10.78 16.53
CA MET A 646 -2.90 -11.25 16.24
C MET A 646 -1.82 -10.27 16.66
N VAL A 647 -2.00 -8.99 16.35
CA VAL A 647 -1.00 -7.96 16.67
C VAL A 647 -0.84 -7.75 18.18
N ASP A 648 -1.97 -7.76 18.90
CA ASP A 648 -1.97 -7.64 20.35
C ASP A 648 -1.22 -8.82 21.01
N LEU A 649 -1.55 -10.06 20.61
CA LEU A 649 -0.86 -11.26 21.11
C LEU A 649 0.62 -11.28 20.73
N ALA A 650 0.95 -10.91 19.50
CA ALA A 650 2.32 -10.82 19.03
C ALA A 650 3.13 -9.80 19.83
N THR A 651 2.55 -8.63 20.11
CA THR A 651 3.18 -7.59 20.93
C THR A 651 3.46 -8.10 22.35
N LYS A 652 2.50 -8.83 22.95
CA LYS A 652 2.69 -9.46 24.27
C LYS A 652 3.81 -10.51 24.25
N CYS A 653 3.92 -11.31 23.17
CA CYS A 653 5.03 -12.26 22.97
C CYS A 653 6.38 -11.55 22.86
N MET A 654 6.44 -10.40 22.16
CA MET A 654 7.66 -9.58 22.07
C MET A 654 8.10 -9.06 23.44
N LEU A 655 7.16 -8.82 24.36
CA LEU A 655 7.43 -8.43 25.74
C LEU A 655 7.75 -9.62 26.65
N GLY A 656 7.74 -10.86 26.15
CA GLY A 656 8.11 -12.08 26.86
C GLY A 656 6.95 -12.86 27.47
N GLU A 657 5.70 -12.48 27.20
CA GLU A 657 4.53 -13.27 27.63
C GLU A 657 4.39 -14.54 26.79
N LYS A 658 3.76 -15.59 27.34
CA LYS A 658 3.63 -16.90 26.71
C LYS A 658 2.23 -17.12 26.17
N LEU A 659 2.12 -17.68 24.98
CA LEU A 659 0.84 -17.98 24.30
C LEU A 659 -0.11 -18.81 25.15
N LYS A 660 0.42 -19.81 25.87
CA LYS A 660 -0.37 -20.66 26.77
C LYS A 660 -1.15 -19.92 27.84
N ASP A 661 -0.69 -18.71 28.22
CA ASP A 661 -1.28 -17.90 29.27
C ASP A 661 -2.27 -16.85 28.74
N MET A 662 -2.44 -16.75 27.40
CA MET A 662 -3.25 -15.73 26.73
C MET A 662 -4.68 -16.18 26.37
N GLY A 663 -5.04 -17.44 26.65
CA GLY A 663 -6.42 -17.95 26.45
C GLY A 663 -6.80 -18.39 25.02
N TYR A 664 -5.88 -18.31 24.05
CA TYR A 664 -6.13 -18.75 22.67
C TYR A 664 -5.53 -20.13 22.37
N GLY A 665 -4.73 -20.69 23.28
CA GLY A 665 -4.04 -21.96 23.11
C GLY A 665 -2.82 -21.87 22.20
N THR A 666 -2.34 -23.04 21.73
CA THR A 666 -1.20 -23.19 20.82
C THR A 666 -1.56 -24.14 19.68
N GLY A 667 -0.77 -24.13 18.60
CA GLY A 667 -1.06 -24.90 17.39
C GLY A 667 -2.11 -24.24 16.50
N LEU A 668 -2.87 -25.03 15.76
CA LEU A 668 -3.94 -24.52 14.90
C LEU A 668 -5.17 -24.16 15.73
N TYR A 669 -5.62 -22.92 15.60
CA TYR A 669 -6.86 -22.47 16.23
C TYR A 669 -8.09 -23.06 15.52
N ARG A 670 -9.21 -23.14 16.21
CA ARG A 670 -10.46 -23.64 15.64
C ARG A 670 -10.92 -22.82 14.45
N ASN A 671 -11.33 -23.47 13.37
CA ASN A 671 -11.86 -22.79 12.19
C ASN A 671 -13.12 -22.00 12.49
N SER A 672 -13.34 -20.94 11.71
CA SER A 672 -14.61 -20.21 11.67
C SER A 672 -15.72 -21.12 11.09
N PRO A 673 -16.97 -20.99 11.54
CA PRO A 673 -18.10 -21.66 10.91
C PRO A 673 -18.47 -21.09 9.54
N TYR A 674 -17.88 -19.95 9.17
CA TYR A 674 -18.09 -19.26 7.90
C TYR A 674 -16.89 -19.42 6.98
N VAL A 675 -17.15 -19.30 5.69
CA VAL A 675 -16.11 -19.20 4.67
C VAL A 675 -15.84 -17.73 4.36
N ALA A 676 -14.60 -17.33 4.50
CA ALA A 676 -14.16 -15.97 4.17
C ALA A 676 -13.29 -15.99 2.91
N VAL A 677 -13.47 -15.00 2.06
CA VAL A 677 -12.72 -14.85 0.81
C VAL A 677 -12.12 -13.45 0.75
N LYS A 678 -10.82 -13.39 0.50
CA LYS A 678 -10.12 -12.15 0.15
C LYS A 678 -10.03 -12.07 -1.38
N VAL A 679 -10.54 -11.01 -1.99
CA VAL A 679 -10.44 -10.76 -3.43
C VAL A 679 -9.59 -9.52 -3.68
N PRO A 680 -8.51 -9.60 -4.49
CA PRO A 680 -7.67 -8.46 -4.81
C PRO A 680 -8.40 -7.45 -5.70
N VAL A 681 -8.05 -6.17 -5.53
CA VAL A 681 -8.55 -5.05 -6.35
C VAL A 681 -7.39 -4.47 -7.15
N PHE A 682 -7.63 -4.21 -8.43
CA PHE A 682 -6.64 -3.68 -9.38
C PHE A 682 -7.08 -2.32 -9.92
N SER A 683 -6.14 -1.41 -10.10
CA SER A 683 -6.35 -0.06 -10.66
C SER A 683 -5.73 0.10 -12.05
N PHE A 684 -5.84 -0.92 -12.91
CA PHE A 684 -5.25 -0.91 -14.26
C PHE A 684 -5.80 0.21 -15.15
N GLU A 685 -7.04 0.65 -14.92
CA GLU A 685 -7.69 1.73 -15.66
C GLU A 685 -6.99 3.10 -15.48
N LYS A 686 -6.22 3.28 -14.39
CA LYS A 686 -5.47 4.51 -14.11
C LYS A 686 -4.12 4.56 -14.82
N LEU A 687 -3.61 3.43 -15.29
CA LEU A 687 -2.27 3.28 -15.86
C LEU A 687 -2.35 2.91 -17.35
N ILE A 688 -2.33 3.92 -18.20
CA ILE A 688 -2.39 3.71 -19.65
C ILE A 688 -1.15 2.93 -20.11
N GLY A 689 -1.38 1.85 -20.82
CA GLY A 689 -0.33 1.05 -21.42
C GLY A 689 0.13 -0.16 -20.63
N VAL A 690 -0.44 -0.39 -19.46
CA VAL A 690 -0.08 -1.52 -18.59
C VAL A 690 -0.73 -2.82 -19.04
N ASP A 691 0.02 -3.91 -18.94
CA ASP A 691 -0.48 -5.27 -19.10
C ASP A 691 -1.09 -5.78 -17.79
N ASN A 692 -2.35 -6.17 -17.82
CA ASN A 692 -3.08 -6.70 -16.65
C ASN A 692 -2.86 -8.21 -16.42
N HIS A 693 -1.91 -8.84 -17.11
CA HIS A 693 -1.53 -10.22 -16.85
C HIS A 693 -0.98 -10.37 -15.43
N LEU A 694 -1.57 -11.27 -14.64
CA LEU A 694 -1.09 -11.59 -13.31
C LEU A 694 0.09 -12.57 -13.38
N GLY A 695 1.00 -12.43 -12.44
CA GLY A 695 2.23 -13.22 -12.38
C GLY A 695 2.87 -13.15 -10.99
N PRO A 696 4.13 -13.56 -10.86
CA PRO A 696 4.83 -13.55 -9.57
C PRO A 696 5.02 -12.16 -8.96
N GLU A 697 4.92 -11.11 -9.78
CA GLU A 697 5.01 -9.72 -9.33
C GLU A 697 3.64 -9.16 -8.98
N MET A 698 3.52 -8.60 -7.77
CA MET A 698 2.29 -8.02 -7.28
C MET A 698 1.86 -6.77 -8.04
N LYS A 699 0.56 -6.66 -8.33
CA LYS A 699 -0.07 -5.55 -9.08
C LYS A 699 -1.31 -4.99 -8.41
N SER A 700 -1.88 -5.68 -7.43
CA SER A 700 -3.09 -5.23 -6.73
C SER A 700 -2.81 -3.98 -5.88
N THR A 701 -3.81 -3.10 -5.83
CA THR A 701 -3.77 -1.82 -5.10
C THR A 701 -4.64 -1.83 -3.86
N GLY A 702 -5.45 -2.87 -3.68
CA GLY A 702 -6.33 -3.04 -2.55
C GLY A 702 -6.92 -4.44 -2.50
N GLU A 703 -7.78 -4.70 -1.53
CA GLU A 703 -8.43 -5.99 -1.35
C GLU A 703 -9.82 -5.85 -0.72
N VAL A 704 -10.66 -6.85 -0.94
CA VAL A 704 -12.01 -6.96 -0.40
C VAL A 704 -12.10 -8.22 0.43
N LEU A 705 -12.75 -8.11 1.60
CA LEU A 705 -13.17 -9.24 2.43
C LEU A 705 -14.64 -9.54 2.18
N ALA A 706 -14.96 -10.80 1.89
CA ALA A 706 -16.32 -11.32 1.86
C ALA A 706 -16.45 -12.53 2.77
N VAL A 707 -17.59 -12.65 3.47
CA VAL A 707 -17.86 -13.72 4.42
C VAL A 707 -19.29 -14.22 4.22
N SER A 708 -19.49 -15.55 4.20
CA SER A 708 -20.80 -16.19 4.19
C SER A 708 -20.72 -17.65 4.62
N ASN A 709 -21.84 -18.39 4.50
CA ASN A 709 -21.93 -19.80 4.85
C ASN A 709 -21.32 -20.74 3.81
N SER A 710 -21.07 -20.26 2.58
CA SER A 710 -20.51 -21.08 1.49
C SER A 710 -19.44 -20.35 0.69
N LEU A 711 -18.55 -21.09 0.04
CA LEU A 711 -17.51 -20.56 -0.81
C LEU A 711 -18.09 -19.78 -2.00
N GLU A 712 -19.13 -20.31 -2.63
CA GLU A 712 -19.75 -19.72 -3.81
C GLU A 712 -20.40 -18.37 -3.48
N GLU A 713 -21.06 -18.25 -2.34
CA GLU A 713 -21.65 -17.00 -1.90
C GLU A 713 -20.57 -15.98 -1.52
N SER A 714 -19.53 -16.39 -0.81
CA SER A 714 -18.40 -15.51 -0.45
C SER A 714 -17.66 -15.04 -1.69
N LEU A 715 -17.46 -15.90 -2.70
CA LEU A 715 -16.90 -15.53 -4.00
C LEU A 715 -17.79 -14.52 -4.73
N TYR A 716 -19.10 -14.74 -4.76
CA TYR A 716 -20.04 -13.80 -5.38
C TYR A 716 -19.93 -12.41 -4.75
N LYS A 717 -20.00 -12.34 -3.43
CA LYS A 717 -19.86 -11.09 -2.66
C LYS A 717 -18.54 -10.40 -2.92
N GLY A 718 -17.43 -11.16 -2.81
CA GLY A 718 -16.07 -10.64 -2.95
C GLY A 718 -15.79 -10.14 -4.36
N LEU A 719 -16.12 -10.91 -5.38
CA LEU A 719 -15.94 -10.51 -6.78
C LEU A 719 -16.78 -9.28 -7.13
N THR A 720 -18.04 -9.24 -6.71
CA THR A 720 -18.91 -8.08 -6.96
C THR A 720 -18.39 -6.83 -6.27
N ALA A 721 -17.96 -6.93 -5.01
CA ALA A 721 -17.39 -5.81 -4.24
C ALA A 721 -16.03 -5.36 -4.78
N ALA A 722 -15.24 -6.26 -5.37
CA ALA A 722 -13.99 -5.94 -6.07
C ALA A 722 -14.22 -5.31 -7.47
N GLY A 723 -15.47 -5.10 -7.88
CA GLY A 723 -15.83 -4.43 -9.12
C GLY A 723 -15.99 -5.34 -10.34
N TYR A 724 -15.93 -6.67 -10.15
CA TYR A 724 -16.19 -7.59 -11.24
C TYR A 724 -17.65 -7.55 -11.67
N LYS A 725 -17.89 -7.30 -12.95
CA LYS A 725 -19.22 -7.37 -13.53
C LYS A 725 -19.56 -8.84 -13.83
N LEU A 726 -20.32 -9.48 -12.95
CA LEU A 726 -20.75 -10.87 -13.13
C LEU A 726 -21.94 -10.94 -14.10
N GLY A 727 -21.67 -10.63 -15.37
CA GLY A 727 -22.66 -10.70 -16.46
C GLY A 727 -23.14 -12.12 -16.66
N LYS A 728 -24.46 -12.30 -16.83
CA LYS A 728 -25.10 -13.62 -17.01
C LYS A 728 -25.41 -13.95 -18.49
N LYS A 729 -25.04 -13.06 -19.41
CA LYS A 729 -25.28 -13.20 -20.87
C LYS A 729 -24.16 -12.54 -21.67
N GLY A 730 -23.93 -13.02 -22.86
CA GLY A 730 -22.93 -12.49 -23.80
C GLY A 730 -22.01 -13.56 -24.33
N GLY A 731 -20.84 -13.15 -24.80
CA GLY A 731 -19.80 -14.03 -25.29
C GLY A 731 -18.62 -14.15 -24.35
N VAL A 732 -17.93 -15.25 -24.38
CA VAL A 732 -16.63 -15.46 -23.71
C VAL A 732 -15.59 -15.67 -24.80
N PHE A 733 -14.62 -14.77 -24.88
CA PHE A 733 -13.49 -14.91 -25.78
C PHE A 733 -12.32 -15.60 -25.09
N ILE A 734 -11.81 -16.67 -25.70
CA ILE A 734 -10.79 -17.55 -25.13
C ILE A 734 -9.54 -17.59 -26.02
N THR A 735 -8.41 -17.25 -25.46
CA THR A 735 -7.10 -17.38 -26.08
C THR A 735 -6.07 -17.81 -25.06
N VAL A 736 -5.59 -19.03 -25.14
CA VAL A 736 -4.70 -19.63 -24.14
C VAL A 736 -3.38 -20.09 -24.74
N ARG A 737 -2.36 -20.16 -23.90
CA ARG A 737 -1.05 -20.76 -24.26
C ARG A 737 -1.20 -22.27 -24.46
N ASP A 738 -0.21 -22.86 -25.12
CA ASP A 738 -0.27 -24.28 -25.45
C ASP A 738 -0.30 -25.22 -24.23
N SER A 739 0.37 -24.86 -23.14
CA SER A 739 0.35 -25.63 -21.89
C SER A 739 -1.04 -25.72 -21.25
N ASP A 740 -1.90 -24.74 -21.48
CA ASP A 740 -3.21 -24.64 -20.85
C ASP A 740 -4.33 -25.27 -21.70
N LYS A 741 -4.00 -25.68 -22.93
CA LYS A 741 -4.95 -26.29 -23.88
C LYS A 741 -5.57 -27.59 -23.35
N GLY A 742 -4.90 -28.33 -22.48
CA GLY A 742 -5.43 -29.53 -21.87
C GLY A 742 -6.57 -29.28 -20.87
N GLU A 743 -6.56 -28.13 -20.21
CA GLU A 743 -7.52 -27.81 -19.13
C GLU A 743 -8.67 -26.90 -19.61
N ILE A 744 -8.44 -26.06 -20.63
CA ILE A 744 -9.40 -25.06 -21.09
C ILE A 744 -10.74 -25.66 -21.58
N PRO A 745 -10.85 -26.88 -22.11
CA PRO A 745 -12.14 -27.44 -22.50
C PRO A 745 -13.14 -27.54 -21.35
N GLN A 746 -12.69 -27.90 -20.16
CA GLN A 746 -13.55 -27.95 -18.97
C GLN A 746 -14.10 -26.56 -18.61
N THR A 747 -13.24 -25.56 -18.59
CA THR A 747 -13.61 -24.16 -18.32
C THR A 747 -14.59 -23.63 -19.37
N ALA A 748 -14.27 -23.82 -20.66
CA ALA A 748 -15.13 -23.40 -21.76
C ALA A 748 -16.52 -24.07 -21.70
N LYS A 749 -16.58 -25.34 -21.32
CA LYS A 749 -17.82 -26.05 -21.09
C LYS A 749 -18.65 -25.46 -19.96
N MET A 750 -18.03 -25.08 -18.85
CA MET A 750 -18.74 -24.40 -17.76
C MET A 750 -19.44 -23.13 -18.22
N PHE A 751 -18.79 -22.31 -19.03
CA PHE A 751 -19.39 -21.09 -19.57
C PHE A 751 -20.46 -21.43 -20.65
N ALA A 752 -20.24 -22.41 -21.51
CA ALA A 752 -21.22 -22.84 -22.49
C ALA A 752 -22.50 -23.38 -21.83
N ASP A 753 -22.37 -24.18 -20.77
CA ASP A 753 -23.50 -24.72 -19.99
C ASP A 753 -24.28 -23.59 -19.26
N LEU A 754 -23.67 -22.45 -18.99
CA LEU A 754 -24.29 -21.24 -18.49
C LEU A 754 -24.98 -20.40 -19.57
N GLY A 755 -24.89 -20.81 -20.83
CA GLY A 755 -25.51 -20.15 -21.98
C GLY A 755 -24.68 -19.06 -22.62
N PHE A 756 -23.39 -18.95 -22.33
CA PHE A 756 -22.49 -18.04 -23.03
C PHE A 756 -22.07 -18.59 -24.38
N LYS A 757 -22.01 -17.72 -25.39
CA LYS A 757 -21.41 -18.04 -26.68
C LYS A 757 -19.89 -18.02 -26.56
N ILE A 758 -19.25 -19.09 -27.03
CA ILE A 758 -17.79 -19.21 -26.96
C ILE A 758 -17.16 -18.70 -28.26
N TYR A 759 -16.16 -17.85 -28.13
CA TYR A 759 -15.31 -17.35 -29.22
C TYR A 759 -13.87 -17.74 -28.91
N ALA A 760 -13.09 -18.16 -29.90
CA ALA A 760 -11.71 -18.54 -29.63
C ALA A 760 -10.79 -18.29 -30.79
N THR A 761 -9.49 -18.05 -30.56
CA THR A 761 -8.47 -18.05 -31.58
C THR A 761 -8.33 -19.45 -32.20
N ASN A 762 -7.93 -19.54 -33.47
CA ASN A 762 -7.91 -20.79 -34.25
C ASN A 762 -7.31 -21.99 -33.49
N GLY A 763 -6.12 -21.84 -32.91
CA GLY A 763 -5.47 -22.92 -32.13
C GLY A 763 -6.24 -23.38 -30.91
N THR A 764 -6.93 -22.47 -30.22
CA THR A 764 -7.76 -22.77 -29.05
C THR A 764 -9.10 -23.37 -29.50
N ALA A 765 -9.74 -22.81 -30.54
CA ALA A 765 -10.99 -23.29 -31.09
C ALA A 765 -10.89 -24.77 -31.58
N LYS A 766 -9.78 -25.12 -32.24
CA LYS A 766 -9.52 -26.51 -32.66
C LYS A 766 -9.61 -27.47 -31.45
N VAL A 767 -8.95 -27.17 -30.36
CA VAL A 767 -8.99 -28.00 -29.13
C VAL A 767 -10.40 -28.08 -28.54
N LEU A 768 -11.14 -26.96 -28.52
CA LEU A 768 -12.50 -26.93 -28.04
C LEU A 768 -13.44 -27.80 -28.89
N HIS A 769 -13.32 -27.73 -30.20
CA HIS A 769 -14.10 -28.56 -31.15
C HIS A 769 -13.79 -30.05 -30.98
N GLU A 770 -12.50 -30.42 -30.79
CA GLU A 770 -12.11 -31.81 -30.49
C GLU A 770 -12.77 -32.38 -29.24
N HIS A 771 -13.16 -31.49 -28.31
CA HIS A 771 -13.86 -31.84 -27.05
C HIS A 771 -15.38 -31.61 -27.14
N GLY A 772 -15.92 -31.36 -28.38
CA GLY A 772 -17.36 -31.20 -28.59
C GLY A 772 -17.95 -29.88 -28.11
N ILE A 773 -17.14 -28.85 -27.92
CA ILE A 773 -17.58 -27.51 -27.55
C ILE A 773 -17.63 -26.62 -28.81
N ASP A 774 -18.83 -26.10 -29.11
CA ASP A 774 -19.01 -25.16 -30.22
C ASP A 774 -18.36 -23.82 -29.91
N ALA A 775 -17.38 -23.40 -30.69
CA ALA A 775 -16.64 -22.16 -30.52
C ALA A 775 -16.47 -21.45 -31.89
N GLU A 776 -16.91 -20.20 -31.97
CA GLU A 776 -16.72 -19.37 -33.14
C GLU A 776 -15.24 -18.95 -33.23
N VAL A 777 -14.64 -19.24 -34.43
CA VAL A 777 -13.23 -18.92 -34.66
C VAL A 777 -13.06 -17.44 -34.93
N VAL A 778 -12.11 -16.81 -34.24
CA VAL A 778 -11.75 -15.38 -34.36
C VAL A 778 -10.33 -15.26 -34.88
N ALA A 779 -10.14 -14.45 -35.92
CA ALA A 779 -8.82 -14.18 -36.49
C ALA A 779 -7.93 -13.41 -35.47
N LYS A 780 -6.62 -13.68 -35.49
CA LYS A 780 -5.66 -12.85 -34.75
C LYS A 780 -5.55 -11.46 -35.38
N ILE A 781 -4.97 -10.52 -34.66
CA ILE A 781 -4.86 -9.11 -35.07
C ILE A 781 -4.18 -8.98 -36.44
N HIS A 782 -3.13 -9.75 -36.68
CA HIS A 782 -2.33 -9.71 -37.92
C HIS A 782 -2.92 -10.55 -39.08
N GLU A 783 -3.92 -11.38 -38.82
CA GLU A 783 -4.52 -12.27 -39.81
C GLU A 783 -5.67 -11.59 -40.59
N ASN A 784 -6.36 -10.64 -39.97
CA ASN A 784 -7.46 -9.91 -40.61
C ASN A 784 -7.61 -8.52 -39.97
N GLU A 785 -7.49 -7.44 -40.73
CA GLU A 785 -7.55 -6.07 -40.22
C GLU A 785 -8.97 -5.65 -39.80
N ASP A 786 -10.00 -6.13 -40.48
CA ASP A 786 -11.38 -5.70 -40.32
C ASP A 786 -12.20 -6.57 -39.35
N ASN A 787 -11.82 -7.84 -39.17
CA ASN A 787 -12.54 -8.77 -38.31
C ASN A 787 -11.57 -9.65 -37.50
N ASN A 788 -11.13 -9.15 -36.40
CA ASN A 788 -10.15 -9.79 -35.53
C ASN A 788 -10.54 -9.72 -34.03
N THR A 789 -9.65 -10.15 -33.18
CA THR A 789 -9.85 -10.20 -31.75
C THR A 789 -10.15 -8.82 -31.12
N LEU A 790 -9.57 -7.72 -31.64
CA LEU A 790 -9.82 -6.37 -31.11
C LEU A 790 -11.22 -5.88 -31.51
N THR A 791 -11.60 -6.06 -32.78
CA THR A 791 -12.93 -5.67 -33.27
C THR A 791 -14.03 -6.46 -32.60
N LEU A 792 -13.79 -7.74 -32.24
CA LEU A 792 -14.72 -8.54 -31.46
C LEU A 792 -14.93 -7.92 -30.05
N ILE A 793 -13.84 -7.53 -29.35
CA ILE A 793 -13.92 -6.89 -28.03
C ILE A 793 -14.70 -5.57 -28.13
N GLU A 794 -14.43 -4.75 -29.14
CA GLU A 794 -15.09 -3.48 -29.40
C GLU A 794 -16.57 -3.62 -29.80
N SER A 795 -16.99 -4.80 -30.24
CA SER A 795 -18.38 -5.06 -30.68
C SER A 795 -19.42 -5.01 -29.53
N GLY A 796 -19.00 -4.99 -28.27
CA GLY A 796 -19.88 -5.07 -27.11
C GLY A 796 -20.56 -6.44 -26.90
N LYS A 797 -20.19 -7.47 -27.67
CA LYS A 797 -20.73 -8.82 -27.56
C LYS A 797 -20.08 -9.65 -26.46
N ILE A 798 -18.88 -9.26 -26.01
CA ILE A 798 -18.04 -10.03 -25.09
C ILE A 798 -18.30 -9.59 -23.64
N ALA A 799 -18.63 -10.55 -22.78
CA ALA A 799 -18.79 -10.38 -21.35
C ALA A 799 -17.52 -10.70 -20.56
N TYR A 800 -16.72 -11.66 -21.05
CA TYR A 800 -15.47 -12.10 -20.41
C TYR A 800 -14.42 -12.40 -21.47
N VAL A 801 -13.17 -12.15 -21.11
CA VAL A 801 -12.00 -12.58 -21.88
C VAL A 801 -11.15 -13.49 -21.01
N ILE A 802 -10.81 -14.68 -21.48
CA ILE A 802 -9.86 -15.59 -20.86
C ILE A 802 -8.58 -15.55 -21.70
N SER A 803 -7.50 -15.00 -21.14
CA SER A 803 -6.24 -14.80 -21.85
C SER A 803 -5.05 -15.19 -20.96
N THR A 804 -4.58 -16.43 -21.10
CA THR A 804 -3.47 -16.97 -20.28
C THR A 804 -2.10 -16.85 -20.95
N SER A 805 -2.01 -16.26 -22.15
CA SER A 805 -0.74 -16.12 -22.87
C SER A 805 0.23 -15.22 -22.13
N SER A 806 1.37 -15.79 -21.73
CA SER A 806 2.44 -15.13 -21.00
C SER A 806 3.67 -14.77 -21.84
N LYS A 807 3.62 -14.94 -23.16
CA LYS A 807 4.76 -14.62 -24.04
C LYS A 807 5.07 -13.13 -24.02
N GLY A 808 5.99 -12.74 -23.11
CA GLY A 808 6.58 -11.42 -22.98
C GLY A 808 5.62 -10.30 -22.58
N ARG A 809 6.20 -9.25 -22.01
CA ARG A 809 5.51 -8.03 -21.56
C ARG A 809 5.54 -6.91 -22.60
N ILE A 810 6.11 -7.15 -23.80
CA ILE A 810 6.34 -6.12 -24.79
C ILE A 810 4.98 -5.61 -25.32
N PRO A 811 4.73 -4.28 -25.29
CA PRO A 811 3.43 -3.70 -25.68
C PRO A 811 2.94 -4.01 -27.08
N THR A 812 3.85 -4.36 -27.99
CA THR A 812 3.53 -4.68 -29.40
C THR A 812 2.91 -6.05 -29.60
N ARG A 813 2.99 -6.95 -28.62
CA ARG A 813 2.45 -8.32 -28.73
C ARG A 813 0.91 -8.34 -28.71
N ASP A 814 0.32 -9.22 -29.50
CA ASP A 814 -1.15 -9.34 -29.63
C ASP A 814 -1.84 -9.63 -28.31
N SER A 815 -1.25 -10.49 -27.46
CA SER A 815 -1.80 -10.81 -26.14
C SER A 815 -1.88 -9.59 -25.22
N VAL A 816 -0.88 -8.72 -25.25
CA VAL A 816 -0.87 -7.47 -24.48
C VAL A 816 -1.91 -6.49 -25.03
N LYS A 817 -1.99 -6.35 -26.36
CA LYS A 817 -3.00 -5.49 -27.01
C LYS A 817 -4.43 -5.93 -26.66
N ILE A 818 -4.71 -7.24 -26.69
CA ILE A 818 -6.01 -7.81 -26.32
C ILE A 818 -6.34 -7.44 -24.85
N ARG A 819 -5.43 -7.72 -23.92
CA ARG A 819 -5.66 -7.46 -22.49
C ARG A 819 -5.82 -5.97 -22.19
N ARG A 820 -5.04 -5.10 -22.84
CA ARG A 820 -5.21 -3.63 -22.73
C ARG A 820 -6.56 -3.17 -23.24
N LYS A 821 -7.01 -3.72 -24.37
CA LYS A 821 -8.32 -3.41 -24.94
C LYS A 821 -9.46 -3.80 -24.00
N THR A 822 -9.34 -4.89 -23.25
CA THR A 822 -10.35 -5.27 -22.23
C THR A 822 -10.44 -4.26 -21.10
N VAL A 823 -9.31 -3.69 -20.65
CA VAL A 823 -9.30 -2.62 -19.64
C VAL A 823 -10.02 -1.37 -20.16
N GLU A 824 -9.71 -0.95 -21.39
CA GLU A 824 -10.34 0.21 -22.03
C GLU A 824 -11.87 0.05 -22.16
N TRP A 825 -12.34 -1.17 -22.42
CA TRP A 825 -13.77 -1.48 -22.56
C TRP A 825 -14.44 -1.97 -21.29
N ASN A 826 -13.72 -1.96 -20.16
CA ASN A 826 -14.22 -2.41 -18.86
C ASN A 826 -14.83 -3.82 -18.91
N ILE A 827 -14.13 -4.74 -19.59
CA ILE A 827 -14.47 -6.17 -19.71
C ILE A 827 -13.54 -6.96 -18.78
N PRO A 828 -14.06 -7.81 -17.88
CA PRO A 828 -13.24 -8.68 -17.05
C PRO A 828 -12.32 -9.56 -17.91
N CYS A 829 -11.01 -9.42 -17.68
CA CYS A 829 -9.98 -10.21 -18.33
C CYS A 829 -9.36 -11.17 -17.32
N LEU A 830 -9.57 -12.45 -17.53
CA LEU A 830 -9.16 -13.54 -16.66
C LEU A 830 -7.85 -14.11 -17.20
N THR A 831 -6.78 -13.93 -16.47
CA THR A 831 -5.44 -14.33 -16.88
C THR A 831 -5.02 -15.70 -16.30
N SER A 832 -5.90 -16.31 -15.50
CA SER A 832 -5.76 -17.67 -14.95
C SER A 832 -7.01 -18.49 -15.24
N ILE A 833 -6.81 -19.77 -15.51
CA ILE A 833 -7.91 -20.75 -15.65
C ILE A 833 -8.63 -20.92 -14.31
N ASP A 834 -7.90 -20.90 -13.21
CA ASP A 834 -8.46 -21.09 -11.86
C ASP A 834 -9.43 -19.95 -11.52
N THR A 835 -9.06 -18.69 -11.80
CA THR A 835 -9.95 -17.53 -11.64
C THR A 835 -11.17 -17.64 -12.55
N ALA A 836 -10.99 -18.11 -13.78
CA ALA A 836 -12.10 -18.32 -14.74
C ALA A 836 -13.08 -19.38 -14.21
N ASN A 837 -12.59 -20.48 -13.65
CA ASN A 837 -13.41 -21.52 -13.03
C ASN A 837 -14.18 -21.01 -11.82
N ALA A 838 -13.53 -20.21 -10.96
CA ALA A 838 -14.16 -19.59 -9.79
C ALA A 838 -15.30 -18.64 -10.19
N ILE A 839 -15.10 -17.83 -11.23
CA ILE A 839 -16.13 -16.93 -11.76
C ILE A 839 -17.30 -17.74 -12.37
N ALA A 840 -17.02 -18.79 -13.16
CA ALA A 840 -18.05 -19.64 -13.70
C ALA A 840 -18.86 -20.35 -12.61
N ALA A 841 -18.20 -20.81 -11.55
CA ALA A 841 -18.86 -21.40 -10.38
C ALA A 841 -19.74 -20.37 -9.65
N SER A 842 -19.24 -19.15 -9.44
CA SER A 842 -20.01 -18.06 -8.84
C SER A 842 -21.26 -17.70 -9.67
N ILE A 843 -21.16 -17.60 -10.99
CA ILE A 843 -22.30 -17.34 -11.86
C ILE A 843 -23.33 -18.48 -11.80
N ARG A 844 -22.84 -19.73 -11.75
CA ARG A 844 -23.70 -20.93 -11.65
C ARG A 844 -24.50 -20.98 -10.36
N SER A 845 -23.97 -20.47 -9.26
CA SER A 845 -24.62 -20.43 -7.95
C SER A 845 -25.90 -19.58 -7.93
N LYS A 846 -26.06 -18.66 -8.90
CA LYS A 846 -27.21 -17.76 -9.08
C LYS A 846 -27.46 -16.81 -7.92
N TYR A 847 -26.49 -16.57 -7.06
CA TYR A 847 -26.60 -15.53 -6.04
C TYR A 847 -26.86 -14.15 -6.65
N THR A 848 -27.53 -13.31 -5.87
CA THR A 848 -27.85 -11.92 -6.20
C THR A 848 -27.73 -11.10 -4.92
N GLU A 849 -27.70 -9.80 -5.01
CA GLU A 849 -27.67 -8.91 -3.83
C GLU A 849 -28.83 -9.19 -2.86
N SER A 850 -30.00 -9.57 -3.39
CA SER A 850 -31.20 -9.87 -2.59
C SER A 850 -31.22 -11.28 -1.97
N THR A 851 -30.33 -12.17 -2.39
CA THR A 851 -30.27 -13.56 -1.91
C THR A 851 -29.04 -13.87 -1.08
N THR A 852 -28.14 -12.92 -0.90
CA THR A 852 -26.97 -13.05 -0.05
C THR A 852 -27.30 -12.77 1.40
N GLU A 853 -26.68 -13.50 2.32
CA GLU A 853 -26.84 -13.28 3.75
C GLU A 853 -25.89 -12.21 4.28
N ILE A 854 -26.34 -11.48 5.31
CA ILE A 854 -25.48 -10.58 6.10
C ILE A 854 -24.89 -11.37 7.25
N VAL A 855 -23.57 -11.31 7.41
CA VAL A 855 -22.85 -11.97 8.52
C VAL A 855 -22.34 -10.89 9.48
N ASP A 856 -22.66 -11.04 10.76
CA ASP A 856 -22.08 -10.21 11.81
C ASP A 856 -20.65 -10.66 12.10
N ILE A 857 -19.68 -9.89 11.59
CA ILE A 857 -18.26 -10.22 11.71
C ILE A 857 -17.77 -10.19 13.17
N ASN A 858 -18.39 -9.42 14.06
CA ASN A 858 -18.00 -9.35 15.47
C ASN A 858 -18.46 -10.57 16.26
N ASN A 859 -19.52 -11.24 15.81
CA ASN A 859 -20.11 -12.39 16.45
C ASN A 859 -19.99 -13.68 15.64
N MET A 860 -19.07 -13.75 14.69
CA MET A 860 -18.86 -14.93 13.81
C MET A 860 -18.59 -16.24 14.57
N ARG A 861 -18.13 -16.16 15.82
CA ARG A 861 -17.78 -17.33 16.63
C ARG A 861 -18.72 -17.60 17.81
N THR A 862 -19.73 -16.77 18.03
CA THR A 862 -20.81 -17.09 18.93
C THR A 862 -21.61 -18.25 18.36
N GLU A 863 -21.73 -19.35 19.10
CA GLU A 863 -22.58 -20.45 18.69
C GLU A 863 -23.99 -19.90 18.45
N LYS A 864 -24.52 -20.12 17.25
CA LYS A 864 -25.94 -19.88 16.99
C LYS A 864 -26.72 -20.80 17.89
N GLN A 865 -27.27 -20.28 18.96
CA GLN A 865 -28.24 -21.03 19.73
C GLN A 865 -29.50 -21.15 18.89
N THR A 866 -29.79 -22.35 18.42
CA THR A 866 -31.03 -22.67 17.72
C THR A 866 -32.07 -23.08 18.77
N PHE A 867 -33.18 -22.40 18.78
CA PHE A 867 -34.29 -22.72 19.68
C PHE A 867 -35.47 -23.26 18.87
N GLU A 868 -36.03 -24.38 19.30
CA GLU A 868 -37.29 -24.81 18.77
C GLU A 868 -38.43 -24.04 19.44
N PHE A 869 -39.35 -23.55 18.64
CA PHE A 869 -40.52 -22.79 19.12
C PHE A 869 -41.79 -23.24 18.46
N THR A 870 -42.89 -23.02 19.14
CA THR A 870 -44.24 -23.23 18.58
C THR A 870 -44.90 -21.86 18.39
N LYS A 871 -45.27 -21.54 17.12
CA LYS A 871 -46.04 -20.36 16.83
C LYS A 871 -47.53 -20.69 17.01
N MET A 872 -48.23 -19.94 17.84
CA MET A 872 -49.67 -20.04 18.07
C MET A 872 -50.36 -18.71 17.78
N GLN A 873 -51.58 -18.78 17.27
CA GLN A 873 -52.39 -17.62 17.01
C GLN A 873 -53.65 -17.65 17.89
N GLY A 874 -53.91 -16.59 18.61
CA GLY A 874 -55.11 -16.47 19.44
C GLY A 874 -55.54 -15.03 19.62
N CYS A 875 -56.87 -14.75 19.55
CA CYS A 875 -57.45 -13.41 19.76
C CYS A 875 -56.88 -12.29 18.87
N GLY A 876 -56.44 -12.65 17.65
CA GLY A 876 -55.84 -11.67 16.71
C GLY A 876 -54.36 -11.37 16.92
N ASN A 877 -53.70 -12.03 17.84
CA ASN A 877 -52.25 -11.88 18.10
C ASN A 877 -51.50 -13.17 17.78
N ASP A 878 -50.26 -13.05 17.33
CA ASP A 878 -49.33 -14.15 17.17
C ASP A 878 -48.49 -14.28 18.45
N TYR A 879 -48.35 -15.51 18.94
CA TYR A 879 -47.51 -15.85 20.09
C TYR A 879 -46.47 -16.87 19.71
N ILE A 880 -45.28 -16.71 20.28
CA ILE A 880 -44.16 -17.65 20.12
C ILE A 880 -43.89 -18.27 21.47
N TYR A 881 -43.98 -19.60 21.53
CA TYR A 881 -43.78 -20.39 22.75
C TYR A 881 -42.47 -21.21 22.63
N PHE A 882 -41.63 -21.11 23.65
CA PHE A 882 -40.44 -21.94 23.79
C PHE A 882 -40.67 -22.97 24.87
N ASN A 883 -40.40 -24.25 24.58
CA ASN A 883 -40.42 -25.31 25.58
C ASN A 883 -39.12 -25.27 26.39
N CYS A 884 -39.11 -24.61 27.54
CA CYS A 884 -37.95 -24.51 28.40
C CYS A 884 -37.70 -25.73 29.27
N PHE A 885 -38.46 -26.83 29.10
CA PHE A 885 -38.17 -28.12 29.72
C PHE A 885 -37.06 -28.88 28.95
N ASP A 886 -36.99 -28.65 27.62
CA ASP A 886 -36.07 -29.33 26.73
C ASP A 886 -34.93 -28.44 26.24
N GLN A 887 -35.03 -27.12 26.42
CA GLN A 887 -34.02 -26.13 25.99
C GLN A 887 -33.89 -25.00 27.02
N ARG A 888 -32.69 -24.56 27.24
CA ARG A 888 -32.42 -23.44 28.16
C ARG A 888 -32.21 -22.13 27.37
N ILE A 889 -32.91 -21.07 27.73
CA ILE A 889 -32.72 -19.74 27.20
C ILE A 889 -32.11 -18.87 28.30
N ASP A 890 -30.83 -18.54 28.17
CA ASP A 890 -30.10 -17.82 29.21
C ASP A 890 -30.44 -16.30 29.24
N ASN A 891 -30.87 -15.73 28.15
CA ASN A 891 -31.32 -14.32 28.06
C ASN A 891 -32.51 -14.19 27.13
N PRO A 892 -33.76 -14.42 27.64
CA PRO A 892 -34.93 -14.44 26.80
C PRO A 892 -35.27 -13.07 26.20
N GLU A 893 -34.89 -11.96 26.83
CA GLU A 893 -35.10 -10.61 26.32
C GLU A 893 -34.26 -10.35 25.06
N ALA A 894 -33.00 -10.74 25.08
CA ALA A 894 -32.11 -10.63 23.93
C ALA A 894 -32.56 -11.53 22.78
N VAL A 895 -33.05 -12.73 23.06
CA VAL A 895 -33.57 -13.66 22.04
C VAL A 895 -34.81 -13.10 21.35
N SER A 896 -35.72 -12.49 22.11
CA SER A 896 -36.92 -11.90 21.53
C SER A 896 -36.70 -10.65 20.66
N TYR A 897 -35.61 -9.90 20.93
CA TYR A 897 -35.33 -8.64 20.28
C TYR A 897 -34.44 -8.75 19.02
N THR A 898 -33.55 -9.72 18.96
CA THR A 898 -32.49 -9.74 17.94
C THR A 898 -32.55 -10.90 16.94
N HIS A 899 -33.33 -11.96 17.16
CA HIS A 899 -33.13 -13.19 16.40
C HIS A 899 -34.43 -13.84 15.85
N LEU A 900 -35.57 -13.20 15.95
CA LEU A 900 -36.79 -13.69 15.33
C LEU A 900 -36.91 -13.19 13.88
N THR A 901 -36.16 -13.82 12.95
CA THR A 901 -36.57 -13.84 11.55
C THR A 901 -37.73 -14.83 11.43
N LEU A 902 -38.94 -14.31 11.43
CA LEU A 902 -40.11 -15.11 11.04
C LEU A 902 -40.02 -15.36 9.52
N PRO A 903 -40.35 -16.58 9.04
CA PRO A 903 -40.38 -16.91 7.63
C PRO A 903 -41.41 -16.10 6.86
#